data_2feae81a4e5b364f9ae0904f1874ec7e
#
_entry.id   2feae81a4e5b364f9ae0904f1874ec7e
#
_cell.length_a   1.000
_cell.length_b   1.000
_cell.length_c   1.000
_cell.angle_alpha   90.00
_cell.angle_beta   90.00
_cell.angle_gamma   90.00
#
_symmetry.space_group_name_H-M   'P 1'
#
loop_
_entity.id
_entity.type
_entity.pdbx_description
1 polymer ?
#
loop_
_entity_poly.entity_id
_entity_poly.type
_entity_poly.pdbx_seq_one_letter_code
_entity_poly.pdbx_strand_id
1 'polypeptide(L)'
;MCALRVVFCRTLRRFSKHCDRMTIPHDSVTSSRDCCQAARTRNTLKWDLTPEEIRSMTDTLMVRVQKVYDEVGSLNVENVSVENTLKVLADVRLDYASSRHVLDFPQYVSPRKDVRSASTEADKKLCDFDVEISMREDVFKRITALQKKHLSHLSGEEKRFLDRLVTLGQRKGLHLPKDTQEEIKRSSKLISELSIEFNKNLNEDITSLVFSEWELGGLADSYLNGLERTAEGRYKVTLEYPHYFPLMKRCHNPETRRKMETAFHSRCKEANTAILEQLIQLRAKVADLLGYGSHADYVLEMNMAKTASRVSEFIDAFYQRLKPVGIKERKYILALKKRECLMKGLKFDGQINAWDLPYYMNQVEQCKFAVNKDKLIEYFPLEVVTEGLFGIYQELLGLTFTQVEHGGDVWHENVKLYSACDSETGEQVGQFYLDLHPREGKYGHAACFGLQPGCRGPDGKRRLPVAAMVANFTKPSKGWPSLLQHHEVETYFHEFGHVMHEICSKTTFSEFSGTQVETDFVEVPSQMLENWVWEKEPLRRMSRHYKDGTPIPDELLDKLIASRVANTGLMNLRQVVLSKVDQTLHSSKSADTAEVFAKIHQDILGVPATPGTNMTASFSHLAGGYDGQYYSYLWSEVFSMDIFFSRFKKEGIMNPKVGKEYRKVVLEAGGSVDGMEMLKSFLRREPQQEAFFECKGLIRSEGAQTM
;
A
#
# COMPACT_ATOMS: atom_id res chain seq x y z
N MET A 1 -4.32 -3.24 8.81
CA MET A 1 -4.90 -4.08 9.87
C MET A 1 -4.95 -3.28 11.14
N CYS A 2 -5.96 -3.05 11.59
CA CYS A 2 -7.13 -3.29 12.37
C CYS A 2 -7.07 -2.51 13.64
N ALA A 3 -8.04 -1.71 13.81
CA ALA A 3 -9.20 -1.79 14.68
C ALA A 3 -8.81 -1.90 16.15
N LEU A 4 -9.35 -1.23 17.01
CA LEU A 4 -10.60 -0.86 17.63
C LEU A 4 -10.29 -0.26 19.00
N ARG A 5 -10.98 0.51 19.56
CA ARG A 5 -12.29 0.88 20.13
C ARG A 5 -12.04 1.86 21.25
N VAL A 6 -12.79 2.74 21.50
CA VAL A 6 -14.15 3.18 21.83
C VAL A 6 -14.20 3.81 23.23
N VAL A 7 -14.95 4.86 23.39
CA VAL A 7 -16.06 5.17 24.31
C VAL A 7 -16.02 6.51 25.03
N PHE A 8 -17.09 7.26 24.74
CA PHE A 8 -17.88 8.20 25.56
C PHE A 8 -17.26 9.54 25.95
N CYS A 9 -17.96 10.62 25.93
CA CYS A 9 -19.33 10.94 26.33
C CYS A 9 -19.80 12.30 25.83
N ARG A 10 -21.09 12.40 25.64
CA ARG A 10 -21.98 13.55 25.46
C ARG A 10 -21.64 14.78 26.32
N THR A 11 -21.81 15.99 25.84
CA THR A 11 -23.01 16.82 26.05
C THR A 11 -22.83 18.28 25.66
N LEU A 12 -23.86 18.80 25.00
CA LEU A 12 -24.51 20.11 25.05
C LEU A 12 -23.98 21.32 24.28
N ARG A 13 -24.72 21.55 23.24
CA ARG A 13 -25.46 22.74 22.72
C ARG A 13 -25.14 24.14 23.25
N ARG A 14 -25.14 25.04 22.24
CA ARG A 14 -25.51 26.46 22.21
C ARG A 14 -24.50 27.48 22.67
N PHE A 15 -24.06 28.33 21.77
CA PHE A 15 -24.54 29.67 21.61
C PHE A 15 -24.04 30.34 20.33
N SER A 16 -24.88 31.15 19.79
CA SER A 16 -24.87 31.84 18.52
C SER A 16 -24.24 33.25 18.64
N LYS A 17 -23.79 33.72 17.46
CA LYS A 17 -23.84 35.09 16.95
C LYS A 17 -22.77 36.12 17.34
N HIS A 18 -22.40 36.79 16.29
CA HIS A 18 -21.81 38.11 16.12
C HIS A 18 -20.29 38.24 16.08
N CYS A 19 -19.79 38.50 14.92
CA CYS A 19 -19.07 39.74 14.66
C CYS A 19 -19.00 40.08 13.17
N ASP A 20 -19.18 41.36 12.90
CA ASP A 20 -19.37 42.01 11.63
C ASP A 20 -18.07 42.20 10.82
N ARG A 21 -18.27 42.22 9.51
CA ARG A 21 -17.61 42.89 8.39
C ARG A 21 -16.43 43.81 8.69
N MET A 22 -15.31 43.55 8.02
CA MET A 22 -14.46 44.62 7.47
C MET A 22 -14.14 44.31 6.01
N THR A 23 -14.63 45.18 5.14
CA THR A 23 -14.39 45.25 3.71
C THR A 23 -13.11 46.02 3.44
N ILE A 24 -12.21 45.45 2.66
CA ILE A 24 -11.08 46.11 1.98
C ILE A 24 -11.32 46.02 0.47
N PRO A 25 -11.12 47.12 -0.30
CA PRO A 25 -11.53 47.17 -1.71
C PRO A 25 -10.59 46.39 -2.65
N HIS A 26 -11.20 45.62 -3.54
CA HIS A 26 -10.51 45.01 -4.68
C HIS A 26 -10.33 46.02 -5.81
N ASP A 27 -9.09 46.26 -6.16
CA ASP A 27 -8.74 46.81 -7.47
C ASP A 27 -8.73 45.70 -8.53
N SER A 28 -9.38 46.01 -9.64
CA SER A 28 -9.67 45.14 -10.77
C SER A 28 -8.41 44.72 -11.52
N VAL A 29 -8.11 43.41 -11.52
CA VAL A 29 -7.37 42.80 -12.61
C VAL A 29 -8.32 41.79 -13.27
N THR A 30 -8.88 42.19 -14.40
CA THR A 30 -9.60 41.33 -15.33
C THR A 30 -8.59 40.36 -15.95
N SER A 31 -8.52 39.15 -15.47
CA SER A 31 -7.84 38.03 -16.12
C SER A 31 -8.87 37.00 -16.58
N SER A 32 -8.77 36.66 -17.83
CA SER A 32 -9.49 35.65 -18.60
C SER A 32 -9.79 34.34 -17.85
N ARG A 33 -10.88 34.29 -17.09
CA ARG A 33 -11.37 33.09 -16.42
C ARG A 33 -12.58 32.41 -17.09
N ASP A 34 -12.96 32.84 -18.30
CA ASP A 34 -14.19 32.37 -18.95
C ASP A 34 -13.98 31.43 -20.14
N CYS A 35 -12.93 30.59 -20.11
CA CYS A 35 -12.76 29.62 -21.17
C CYS A 35 -12.42 28.24 -20.58
N CYS A 36 -13.39 27.54 -20.02
CA CYS A 36 -13.44 26.09 -19.82
C CYS A 36 -14.46 25.69 -18.75
N GLN A 37 -15.73 26.11 -18.89
CA GLN A 37 -16.87 25.40 -18.29
C GLN A 37 -17.43 24.39 -19.29
N ALA A 38 -16.59 23.50 -19.83
CA ALA A 38 -17.08 22.22 -20.34
C ALA A 38 -17.72 21.51 -19.14
N ALA A 39 -18.98 21.08 -19.27
CA ALA A 39 -19.71 20.41 -18.21
C ALA A 39 -18.89 19.21 -17.73
N ARG A 40 -18.22 19.36 -16.56
CA ARG A 40 -17.42 18.27 -15.95
C ARG A 40 -18.37 17.14 -15.64
N THR A 41 -18.16 16.01 -16.28
CA THR A 41 -19.00 14.83 -16.10
C THR A 41 -18.76 14.31 -14.67
N ARG A 42 -19.82 14.19 -13.89
CA ARG A 42 -19.78 13.63 -12.55
C ARG A 42 -19.77 12.10 -12.66
N ASN A 43 -19.04 11.40 -11.77
CA ASN A 43 -19.18 9.95 -11.70
C ASN A 43 -20.58 9.58 -11.18
N THR A 44 -21.00 8.35 -11.47
CA THR A 44 -22.34 7.84 -11.13
C THR A 44 -22.31 6.83 -9.98
N LEU A 45 -21.20 6.76 -9.25
CA LEU A 45 -21.08 5.86 -8.10
C LEU A 45 -21.98 6.33 -6.97
N LYS A 46 -22.64 5.38 -6.29
CA LYS A 46 -23.57 5.62 -5.18
C LYS A 46 -23.03 5.00 -3.90
N TRP A 47 -23.07 5.77 -2.82
CA TRP A 47 -22.53 5.37 -1.51
C TRP A 47 -23.60 5.35 -0.40
N ASP A 48 -24.83 5.76 -0.69
CA ASP A 48 -25.97 5.81 0.22
C ASP A 48 -26.79 4.52 0.23
N LEU A 49 -26.20 3.41 -0.23
CA LEU A 49 -26.86 2.11 -0.33
C LEU A 49 -27.29 1.56 1.04
N THR A 50 -28.51 0.98 1.05
CA THR A 50 -28.98 0.18 2.19
C THR A 50 -28.42 -1.23 2.16
N PRO A 51 -28.41 -1.97 3.29
CA PRO A 51 -28.02 -3.37 3.32
C PRO A 51 -28.79 -4.26 2.34
N GLU A 52 -30.09 -3.99 2.15
CA GLU A 52 -30.98 -4.72 1.25
C GLU A 52 -30.60 -4.46 -0.21
N GLU A 53 -30.28 -3.21 -0.56
CA GLU A 53 -29.82 -2.86 -1.90
C GLU A 53 -28.47 -3.53 -2.21
N ILE A 54 -27.52 -3.54 -1.28
CA ILE A 54 -26.24 -4.23 -1.44
C ILE A 54 -26.46 -5.71 -1.75
N ARG A 55 -27.28 -6.42 -0.96
CA ARG A 55 -27.57 -7.84 -1.19
C ARG A 55 -28.24 -8.08 -2.53
N SER A 56 -29.29 -7.31 -2.87
CA SER A 56 -30.02 -7.44 -4.12
C SER A 56 -29.16 -7.13 -5.35
N MET A 57 -28.32 -6.09 -5.28
CA MET A 57 -27.39 -5.76 -6.35
C MET A 57 -26.32 -6.83 -6.53
N THR A 58 -25.83 -7.45 -5.43
CA THR A 58 -24.89 -8.57 -5.47
C THR A 58 -25.48 -9.76 -6.22
N ASP A 59 -26.69 -10.18 -5.85
CA ASP A 59 -27.33 -11.32 -6.49
C ASP A 59 -27.64 -11.02 -7.98
N THR A 60 -28.08 -9.81 -8.29
CA THR A 60 -28.34 -9.37 -9.67
C THR A 60 -27.06 -9.35 -10.51
N LEU A 61 -25.94 -8.87 -9.94
CA LEU A 61 -24.64 -8.84 -10.60
C LEU A 61 -24.19 -10.26 -10.95
N MET A 62 -24.25 -11.18 -9.99
CA MET A 62 -23.84 -12.58 -10.20
C MET A 62 -24.67 -13.24 -11.33
N VAL A 63 -25.99 -13.08 -11.30
CA VAL A 63 -26.88 -13.64 -12.35
C VAL A 63 -26.55 -13.05 -13.73
N ARG A 64 -26.34 -11.75 -13.81
CA ARG A 64 -26.01 -11.06 -15.07
C ARG A 64 -24.67 -11.54 -15.65
N VAL A 65 -23.64 -11.64 -14.82
CA VAL A 65 -22.33 -12.12 -15.24
C VAL A 65 -22.38 -13.59 -15.64
N GLN A 66 -23.04 -14.43 -14.83
CA GLN A 66 -23.24 -15.85 -15.13
C GLN A 66 -23.88 -16.05 -16.51
N LYS A 67 -24.93 -15.30 -16.82
CA LYS A 67 -25.63 -15.38 -18.12
C LYS A 67 -24.67 -15.11 -19.28
N VAL A 68 -23.83 -14.07 -19.21
CA VAL A 68 -22.88 -13.76 -20.29
C VAL A 68 -21.83 -14.87 -20.43
N TYR A 69 -21.32 -15.42 -19.31
CA TYR A 69 -20.40 -16.56 -19.38
C TYR A 69 -21.07 -17.81 -19.95
N ASP A 70 -22.36 -18.05 -19.69
CA ASP A 70 -23.13 -19.15 -20.29
C ASP A 70 -23.32 -18.94 -21.79
N GLU A 71 -23.60 -17.73 -22.23
CA GLU A 71 -23.69 -17.37 -23.65
C GLU A 71 -22.36 -17.65 -24.37
N VAL A 72 -21.24 -17.16 -23.84
CA VAL A 72 -19.90 -17.42 -24.40
C VAL A 72 -19.57 -18.91 -24.35
N GLY A 73 -19.82 -19.58 -23.22
CA GLY A 73 -19.58 -21.00 -23.02
C GLY A 73 -20.39 -21.92 -23.96
N SER A 74 -21.55 -21.47 -24.45
CA SER A 74 -22.39 -22.21 -25.39
C SER A 74 -21.99 -22.04 -26.86
N LEU A 75 -21.14 -21.08 -27.22
CA LEU A 75 -20.74 -20.86 -28.61
C LEU A 75 -20.11 -22.12 -29.21
N ASN A 76 -20.40 -22.38 -30.51
CA ASN A 76 -19.63 -23.36 -31.22
C ASN A 76 -18.18 -22.89 -31.36
N VAL A 77 -17.25 -23.76 -31.01
CA VAL A 77 -15.78 -23.50 -31.04
C VAL A 77 -15.32 -22.99 -32.41
N GLU A 78 -15.95 -23.44 -33.50
CA GLU A 78 -15.64 -22.98 -34.85
C GLU A 78 -16.11 -21.55 -35.14
N ASN A 79 -17.09 -21.04 -34.38
CA ASN A 79 -17.70 -19.72 -34.60
C ASN A 79 -17.16 -18.64 -33.67
N VAL A 80 -16.16 -18.94 -32.82
CA VAL A 80 -15.56 -17.93 -31.93
C VAL A 80 -14.85 -16.84 -32.72
N SER A 81 -15.01 -15.61 -32.30
CA SER A 81 -14.41 -14.41 -32.89
C SER A 81 -14.01 -13.40 -31.80
N VAL A 82 -13.24 -12.41 -32.20
CA VAL A 82 -12.89 -11.29 -31.30
C VAL A 82 -14.14 -10.60 -30.77
N GLU A 83 -15.15 -10.41 -31.64
CA GLU A 83 -16.39 -9.70 -31.32
C GLU A 83 -17.27 -10.47 -30.35
N ASN A 84 -17.51 -11.77 -30.59
CA ASN A 84 -18.48 -12.55 -29.81
C ASN A 84 -17.86 -13.25 -28.58
N THR A 85 -16.55 -13.23 -28.44
CA THR A 85 -15.83 -13.88 -27.33
C THR A 85 -14.97 -12.89 -26.55
N LEU A 86 -13.94 -12.30 -27.18
CA LEU A 86 -12.98 -11.46 -26.47
C LEU A 86 -13.61 -10.15 -25.98
N LYS A 87 -14.31 -9.43 -26.84
CA LYS A 87 -14.98 -8.15 -26.48
C LYS A 87 -16.11 -8.38 -25.50
N VAL A 88 -16.93 -9.42 -25.68
CA VAL A 88 -18.01 -9.76 -24.74
C VAL A 88 -17.46 -10.06 -23.34
N LEU A 89 -16.36 -10.80 -23.24
CA LEU A 89 -15.68 -11.04 -21.96
C LEU A 89 -15.09 -9.76 -21.39
N ALA A 90 -14.50 -8.88 -22.20
CA ALA A 90 -13.99 -7.59 -21.74
C ALA A 90 -15.09 -6.70 -21.15
N ASP A 91 -16.22 -6.61 -21.85
CA ASP A 91 -17.36 -5.78 -21.44
C ASP A 91 -17.99 -6.26 -20.13
N VAL A 92 -18.20 -7.58 -19.99
CA VAL A 92 -18.78 -8.11 -18.74
C VAL A 92 -17.81 -7.98 -17.56
N ARG A 93 -16.51 -8.11 -17.79
CA ARG A 93 -15.49 -7.92 -16.73
C ARG A 93 -15.39 -6.47 -16.29
N LEU A 94 -15.51 -5.52 -17.22
CA LEU A 94 -15.60 -4.10 -16.92
C LEU A 94 -16.84 -3.78 -16.07
N ASP A 95 -18.00 -4.30 -16.45
CA ASP A 95 -19.25 -4.14 -15.68
C ASP A 95 -19.12 -4.76 -14.28
N TYR A 96 -18.58 -5.97 -14.21
CA TYR A 96 -18.33 -6.68 -12.96
C TYR A 96 -17.39 -5.89 -12.03
N ALA A 97 -16.23 -5.47 -12.52
CA ALA A 97 -15.26 -4.72 -11.71
C ALA A 97 -15.86 -3.43 -11.15
N SER A 98 -16.54 -2.64 -11.99
CA SER A 98 -17.15 -1.38 -11.57
C SER A 98 -18.29 -1.57 -10.55
N SER A 99 -19.11 -2.61 -10.74
CA SER A 99 -20.22 -2.91 -9.82
C SER A 99 -19.71 -3.50 -8.50
N ARG A 100 -18.69 -4.37 -8.56
CA ARG A 100 -18.08 -4.99 -7.38
C ARG A 100 -17.54 -3.96 -6.41
N HIS A 101 -16.79 -2.95 -6.89
CA HIS A 101 -16.22 -1.93 -6.03
C HIS A 101 -17.27 -1.10 -5.28
N VAL A 102 -18.44 -0.88 -5.86
CA VAL A 102 -19.56 -0.23 -5.16
C VAL A 102 -20.12 -1.10 -4.03
N LEU A 103 -20.05 -2.43 -4.17
CA LEU A 103 -20.57 -3.39 -3.20
C LEU A 103 -19.60 -3.74 -2.09
N ASP A 104 -18.30 -3.84 -2.38
CA ASP A 104 -17.29 -4.28 -1.42
C ASP A 104 -16.56 -3.12 -0.70
N PHE A 105 -16.46 -1.93 -1.30
CA PHE A 105 -15.78 -0.79 -0.69
C PHE A 105 -16.43 -0.25 0.59
N PRO A 106 -17.79 -0.21 0.75
CA PRO A 106 -18.41 0.29 1.96
C PRO A 106 -17.98 -0.42 3.26
N GLN A 107 -17.51 -1.68 3.21
CA GLN A 107 -17.00 -2.37 4.39
C GLN A 107 -15.80 -1.65 5.03
N TYR A 108 -15.04 -0.89 4.25
CA TYR A 108 -13.84 -0.19 4.69
C TYR A 108 -14.09 1.25 5.17
N VAL A 109 -15.21 1.85 4.76
CA VAL A 109 -15.38 3.30 4.92
C VAL A 109 -16.73 3.74 5.48
N SER A 110 -17.77 2.92 5.39
CA SER A 110 -19.11 3.34 5.85
C SER A 110 -19.15 3.55 7.37
N PRO A 111 -19.72 4.66 7.86
CA PRO A 111 -19.94 4.88 9.29
C PRO A 111 -21.02 3.92 9.85
N ARG A 112 -21.89 3.37 9.01
CA ARG A 112 -22.99 2.48 9.38
C ARG A 112 -22.49 1.04 9.48
N LYS A 113 -22.63 0.42 10.67
CA LYS A 113 -22.22 -0.97 10.92
C LYS A 113 -23.00 -1.99 10.09
N ASP A 114 -24.31 -1.78 9.92
CA ASP A 114 -25.20 -2.65 9.13
C ASP A 114 -24.78 -2.67 7.64
N VAL A 115 -24.42 -1.52 7.09
CA VAL A 115 -23.88 -1.38 5.71
C VAL A 115 -22.54 -2.09 5.59
N ARG A 116 -21.62 -1.90 6.55
CA ARG A 116 -20.33 -2.62 6.56
C ARG A 116 -20.52 -4.14 6.59
N SER A 117 -21.46 -4.62 7.41
CA SER A 117 -21.76 -6.06 7.48
C SER A 117 -22.32 -6.60 6.17
N ALA A 118 -23.26 -5.90 5.53
CA ALA A 118 -23.82 -6.30 4.25
C ALA A 118 -22.77 -6.28 3.13
N SER A 119 -21.88 -5.28 3.14
CA SER A 119 -20.76 -5.18 2.20
C SER A 119 -19.75 -6.34 2.37
N THR A 120 -19.45 -6.74 3.61
CA THR A 120 -18.62 -7.93 3.90
C THR A 120 -19.29 -9.23 3.44
N GLU A 121 -20.61 -9.37 3.60
CA GLU A 121 -21.37 -10.51 3.08
C GLU A 121 -21.32 -10.56 1.55
N ALA A 122 -21.47 -9.40 0.91
CA ALA A 122 -21.38 -9.28 -0.54
C ALA A 122 -19.99 -9.67 -1.05
N ASP A 123 -18.92 -9.18 -0.42
CA ASP A 123 -17.54 -9.52 -0.78
C ASP A 123 -17.28 -11.02 -0.69
N LYS A 124 -17.73 -11.70 0.39
CA LYS A 124 -17.62 -13.15 0.51
C LYS A 124 -18.30 -13.90 -0.61
N LYS A 125 -19.58 -13.53 -0.94
CA LYS A 125 -20.33 -14.13 -2.05
C LYS A 125 -19.63 -13.92 -3.39
N LEU A 126 -19.10 -12.72 -3.63
CA LEU A 126 -18.39 -12.39 -4.85
C LEU A 126 -17.04 -13.11 -4.96
N CYS A 127 -16.31 -13.31 -3.85
CA CYS A 127 -15.09 -14.13 -3.83
C CYS A 127 -15.38 -15.60 -4.21
N ASP A 128 -16.43 -16.19 -3.67
CA ASP A 128 -16.84 -17.55 -4.04
C ASP A 128 -17.25 -17.64 -5.51
N PHE A 129 -17.98 -16.63 -5.99
CA PHE A 129 -18.39 -16.53 -7.39
C PHE A 129 -17.19 -16.35 -8.33
N ASP A 130 -16.17 -15.59 -7.94
CA ASP A 130 -14.91 -15.43 -8.71
C ASP A 130 -14.21 -16.79 -8.92
N VAL A 131 -14.20 -17.65 -7.89
CA VAL A 131 -13.64 -19.00 -8.03
C VAL A 131 -14.43 -19.78 -9.07
N GLU A 132 -15.78 -19.75 -8.99
CA GLU A 132 -16.65 -20.48 -9.91
C GLU A 132 -16.50 -20.01 -11.36
N ILE A 133 -16.56 -18.70 -11.59
CA ILE A 133 -16.41 -18.10 -12.93
C ILE A 133 -15.01 -18.34 -13.50
N SER A 134 -13.95 -18.26 -12.67
CA SER A 134 -12.57 -18.50 -13.11
C SER A 134 -12.30 -19.97 -13.47
N MET A 135 -13.15 -20.90 -13.02
CA MET A 135 -13.07 -22.34 -13.28
C MET A 135 -13.99 -22.83 -14.43
N ARG A 136 -14.49 -21.92 -15.26
CA ARG A 136 -15.36 -22.23 -16.42
C ARG A 136 -14.55 -22.83 -17.59
N GLU A 137 -14.45 -24.17 -17.62
CA GLU A 137 -13.74 -24.90 -18.67
C GLU A 137 -14.34 -24.70 -20.07
N ASP A 138 -15.66 -24.59 -20.15
CA ASP A 138 -16.37 -24.33 -21.40
C ASP A 138 -15.96 -22.98 -22.02
N VAL A 139 -15.89 -21.91 -21.21
CA VAL A 139 -15.40 -20.59 -21.64
C VAL A 139 -13.92 -20.67 -22.01
N PHE A 140 -13.10 -21.34 -21.21
CA PHE A 140 -11.67 -21.52 -21.48
C PHE A 140 -11.42 -22.22 -22.82
N LYS A 141 -12.22 -23.23 -23.19
CA LYS A 141 -12.17 -23.88 -24.51
C LYS A 141 -12.40 -22.89 -25.65
N ARG A 142 -13.29 -21.91 -25.48
CA ARG A 142 -13.57 -20.87 -26.49
C ARG A 142 -12.43 -19.87 -26.59
N ILE A 143 -11.88 -19.47 -25.46
CA ILE A 143 -10.70 -18.56 -25.38
C ILE A 143 -9.49 -19.21 -26.09
N THR A 144 -9.19 -20.46 -25.80
CA THR A 144 -8.05 -21.18 -26.42
C THR A 144 -8.25 -21.43 -27.91
N ALA A 145 -9.49 -21.70 -28.35
CA ALA A 145 -9.83 -21.81 -29.77
C ALA A 145 -9.66 -20.46 -30.49
N LEU A 146 -10.10 -19.36 -29.85
CA LEU A 146 -9.92 -18.02 -30.40
C LEU A 146 -8.42 -17.70 -30.56
N GLN A 147 -7.59 -18.01 -29.53
CA GLN A 147 -6.14 -17.81 -29.59
C GLN A 147 -5.52 -18.55 -30.79
N LYS A 148 -5.83 -19.84 -30.97
CA LYS A 148 -5.31 -20.63 -32.10
C LYS A 148 -5.71 -20.05 -33.45
N LYS A 149 -6.94 -19.52 -33.58
CA LYS A 149 -7.51 -19.00 -34.83
C LYS A 149 -6.95 -17.61 -35.20
N HIS A 150 -6.65 -16.76 -34.26
CA HIS A 150 -6.34 -15.35 -34.48
C HIS A 150 -4.94 -14.89 -34.03
N LEU A 151 -4.04 -15.80 -33.63
CA LEU A 151 -2.72 -15.48 -33.08
C LEU A 151 -1.88 -14.53 -33.96
N SER A 152 -2.04 -14.60 -35.28
CA SER A 152 -1.29 -13.78 -36.25
C SER A 152 -1.94 -12.44 -36.59
N HIS A 153 -3.18 -12.22 -36.19
CA HIS A 153 -3.96 -11.03 -36.57
C HIS A 153 -4.14 -10.02 -35.44
N LEU A 154 -4.01 -10.46 -34.18
CA LEU A 154 -4.09 -9.61 -33.01
C LEU A 154 -2.75 -8.98 -32.70
N SER A 155 -2.76 -7.71 -32.31
CA SER A 155 -1.58 -6.96 -31.89
C SER A 155 -1.86 -6.12 -30.66
N GLY A 156 -0.81 -5.62 -30.02
CA GLY A 156 -0.93 -4.70 -28.89
C GLY A 156 -1.74 -5.27 -27.73
N GLU A 157 -2.64 -4.46 -27.20
CA GLU A 157 -3.39 -4.75 -25.98
C GLU A 157 -4.42 -5.88 -26.15
N GLU A 158 -5.03 -6.04 -27.33
CA GLU A 158 -5.96 -7.15 -27.59
C GLU A 158 -5.26 -8.50 -27.48
N LYS A 159 -4.06 -8.63 -28.07
CA LYS A 159 -3.25 -9.83 -27.96
C LYS A 159 -2.87 -10.10 -26.50
N ARG A 160 -2.38 -9.06 -25.78
CA ARG A 160 -2.01 -9.18 -24.38
C ARG A 160 -3.21 -9.63 -23.50
N PHE A 161 -4.40 -9.12 -23.78
CA PHE A 161 -5.61 -9.51 -23.04
C PHE A 161 -5.98 -10.98 -23.30
N LEU A 162 -5.97 -11.42 -24.56
CA LEU A 162 -6.22 -12.82 -24.90
C LEU A 162 -5.20 -13.75 -24.27
N ASP A 163 -3.91 -13.43 -24.36
CA ASP A 163 -2.84 -14.20 -23.75
C ASP A 163 -2.96 -14.24 -22.21
N ARG A 164 -3.38 -13.14 -21.60
CA ARG A 164 -3.67 -13.06 -20.15
C ARG A 164 -4.81 -14.01 -19.75
N LEU A 165 -5.92 -14.03 -20.51
CA LEU A 165 -7.04 -14.93 -20.25
C LEU A 165 -6.63 -16.41 -20.37
N VAL A 166 -5.83 -16.75 -21.36
CA VAL A 166 -5.29 -18.13 -21.53
C VAL A 166 -4.38 -18.49 -20.35
N THR A 167 -3.44 -17.63 -19.99
CA THR A 167 -2.55 -17.85 -18.84
C THR A 167 -3.34 -18.04 -17.56
N LEU A 168 -4.32 -17.17 -17.27
CA LEU A 168 -5.16 -17.29 -16.08
C LEU A 168 -5.94 -18.62 -16.04
N GLY A 169 -6.49 -19.07 -17.18
CA GLY A 169 -7.16 -20.36 -17.24
C GLY A 169 -6.21 -21.56 -17.04
N GLN A 170 -4.99 -21.50 -17.59
CA GLN A 170 -3.95 -22.51 -17.34
C GLN A 170 -3.54 -22.54 -15.86
N ARG A 171 -3.36 -21.38 -15.23
CA ARG A 171 -3.05 -21.24 -13.81
C ARG A 171 -4.18 -21.71 -12.88
N LYS A 172 -5.39 -21.84 -13.38
CA LYS A 172 -6.50 -22.51 -12.69
C LYS A 172 -6.59 -24.02 -12.99
N GLY A 173 -5.69 -24.55 -13.81
CA GLY A 173 -5.64 -25.96 -14.16
C GLY A 173 -6.70 -26.41 -15.18
N LEU A 174 -7.34 -25.49 -15.92
CA LEU A 174 -8.43 -25.80 -16.85
C LEU A 174 -7.99 -26.64 -18.08
N HIS A 175 -6.70 -26.84 -18.27
CA HIS A 175 -6.09 -27.71 -19.27
C HIS A 175 -5.81 -29.13 -18.75
N LEU A 176 -6.00 -29.38 -17.44
CA LEU A 176 -5.68 -30.63 -16.77
C LEU A 176 -6.92 -31.56 -16.70
N PRO A 177 -6.73 -32.86 -16.34
CA PRO A 177 -7.83 -33.78 -16.12
C PRO A 177 -8.83 -33.29 -15.06
N LYS A 178 -10.10 -33.69 -15.18
CA LYS A 178 -11.19 -33.25 -14.29
C LYS A 178 -10.90 -33.47 -12.79
N ASP A 179 -10.40 -34.64 -12.43
CA ASP A 179 -10.09 -34.97 -11.03
C ASP A 179 -9.04 -33.98 -10.45
N THR A 180 -8.06 -33.63 -11.26
CA THR A 180 -7.04 -32.63 -10.89
C THR A 180 -7.64 -31.23 -10.75
N GLN A 181 -8.53 -30.83 -11.68
CA GLN A 181 -9.24 -29.56 -11.58
C GLN A 181 -10.05 -29.46 -10.28
N GLU A 182 -10.80 -30.52 -9.93
CA GLU A 182 -11.60 -30.55 -8.68
C GLU A 182 -10.71 -30.52 -7.42
N GLU A 183 -9.54 -31.15 -7.46
CA GLU A 183 -8.57 -31.08 -6.36
C GLU A 183 -7.99 -29.68 -6.19
N ILE A 184 -7.62 -29.01 -7.29
CA ILE A 184 -7.16 -27.60 -7.29
C ILE A 184 -8.27 -26.70 -6.76
N LYS A 185 -9.52 -26.89 -7.19
CA LYS A 185 -10.68 -26.11 -6.75
C LYS A 185 -10.91 -26.24 -5.23
N ARG A 186 -10.90 -27.49 -4.70
CA ARG A 186 -11.04 -27.74 -3.26
C ARG A 186 -9.91 -27.10 -2.45
N SER A 187 -8.67 -27.29 -2.91
CA SER A 187 -7.50 -26.69 -2.26
C SER A 187 -7.54 -25.17 -2.27
N SER A 188 -7.94 -24.55 -3.38
CA SER A 188 -8.06 -23.10 -3.51
C SER A 188 -9.14 -22.52 -2.59
N LYS A 189 -10.30 -23.18 -2.45
CA LYS A 189 -11.34 -22.76 -1.50
C LYS A 189 -10.82 -22.82 -0.07
N LEU A 190 -10.16 -23.91 0.32
CA LEU A 190 -9.59 -24.05 1.66
C LEU A 190 -8.48 -23.04 1.94
N ILE A 191 -7.63 -22.73 0.96
CA ILE A 191 -6.63 -21.66 1.07
C ILE A 191 -7.31 -20.31 1.36
N SER A 192 -8.40 -20.00 0.65
CA SER A 192 -9.15 -18.76 0.88
C SER A 192 -9.76 -18.71 2.27
N GLU A 193 -10.41 -19.78 2.72
CA GLU A 193 -11.00 -19.89 4.06
C GLU A 193 -9.96 -19.70 5.16
N LEU A 194 -8.83 -20.39 5.06
CA LEU A 194 -7.73 -20.29 6.04
C LEU A 194 -7.08 -18.88 6.04
N SER A 195 -6.95 -18.25 4.88
CA SER A 195 -6.43 -16.89 4.76
C SER A 195 -7.35 -15.87 5.45
N ILE A 196 -8.65 -16.04 5.29
CA ILE A 196 -9.67 -15.22 5.95
C ILE A 196 -9.61 -15.43 7.47
N GLU A 197 -9.54 -16.68 7.92
CA GLU A 197 -9.47 -17.03 9.35
C GLU A 197 -8.19 -16.46 10.00
N PHE A 198 -7.04 -16.60 9.34
CA PHE A 198 -5.78 -16.04 9.82
C PHE A 198 -5.88 -14.53 10.07
N ASN A 199 -6.42 -13.79 9.11
CA ASN A 199 -6.57 -12.34 9.22
C ASN A 199 -7.66 -11.97 10.24
N LYS A 200 -8.75 -12.72 10.33
CA LYS A 200 -9.79 -12.52 11.32
C LYS A 200 -9.22 -12.64 12.75
N ASN A 201 -8.42 -13.67 13.02
CA ASN A 201 -7.79 -13.84 14.32
C ASN A 201 -6.94 -12.63 14.72
N LEU A 202 -6.15 -12.08 13.77
CA LEU A 202 -5.35 -10.87 14.00
C LEU A 202 -6.21 -9.63 14.25
N ASN A 203 -7.34 -9.53 13.57
CA ASN A 203 -8.25 -8.39 13.68
C ASN A 203 -9.03 -8.39 14.99
N GLU A 204 -9.31 -9.57 15.52
CA GLU A 204 -10.04 -9.76 16.78
C GLU A 204 -9.12 -9.79 18.02
N ASP A 205 -7.80 -9.71 17.83
CA ASP A 205 -6.83 -9.70 18.94
C ASP A 205 -6.95 -8.40 19.75
N ILE A 206 -7.39 -8.53 20.99
CA ILE A 206 -7.54 -7.44 21.97
C ILE A 206 -6.48 -7.46 23.06
N THR A 207 -5.40 -8.18 22.85
CA THR A 207 -4.32 -8.33 23.83
C THR A 207 -3.78 -6.98 24.29
N SER A 208 -3.66 -6.82 25.58
CA SER A 208 -3.11 -5.61 26.20
C SER A 208 -2.29 -5.99 27.44
N LEU A 209 -1.36 -5.13 27.79
CA LEU A 209 -0.51 -5.23 28.96
C LEU A 209 -0.75 -4.05 29.90
N VAL A 210 -0.56 -4.26 31.18
CA VAL A 210 -0.77 -3.23 32.20
C VAL A 210 0.56 -2.85 32.84
N PHE A 211 0.88 -1.54 32.84
CA PHE A 211 2.11 -1.00 33.36
C PHE A 211 1.87 0.15 34.36
N SER A 212 2.77 0.29 35.31
CA SER A 212 2.87 1.50 36.14
C SER A 212 3.52 2.65 35.37
N GLU A 213 3.39 3.85 35.84
CA GLU A 213 4.02 5.04 35.27
C GLU A 213 5.56 4.90 35.23
N TRP A 214 6.15 4.32 36.27
CA TRP A 214 7.59 4.06 36.33
C TRP A 214 8.05 3.09 35.22
N GLU A 215 7.28 2.04 34.93
CA GLU A 215 7.58 1.10 33.87
C GLU A 215 7.51 1.76 32.47
N LEU A 216 6.74 2.84 32.33
CA LEU A 216 6.56 3.60 31.08
C LEU A 216 7.48 4.83 30.98
N GLY A 217 8.47 4.96 31.85
CA GLY A 217 9.41 6.09 31.86
C GLY A 217 10.06 6.32 30.49
N GLY A 218 10.15 7.60 30.06
CA GLY A 218 10.68 8.02 28.77
C GLY A 218 9.62 8.28 27.68
N LEU A 219 8.36 7.98 27.98
CA LEU A 219 7.23 8.30 27.10
C LEU A 219 6.69 9.70 27.41
N ALA A 220 6.19 10.39 26.40
CA ALA A 220 5.64 11.73 26.55
C ALA A 220 4.28 11.71 27.27
N ASP A 221 3.96 12.80 27.99
CA ASP A 221 2.68 12.96 28.68
C ASP A 221 1.49 12.81 27.74
N SER A 222 1.60 13.29 26.50
CA SER A 222 0.56 13.14 25.48
C SER A 222 0.24 11.68 25.16
N TYR A 223 1.26 10.81 25.15
CA TYR A 223 1.08 9.37 24.98
C TYR A 223 0.40 8.75 26.21
N LEU A 224 0.86 9.08 27.41
CA LEU A 224 0.31 8.54 28.67
C LEU A 224 -1.16 8.98 28.89
N ASN A 225 -1.48 10.22 28.53
CA ASN A 225 -2.83 10.76 28.63
C ASN A 225 -3.82 10.14 27.62
N GLY A 226 -3.32 9.52 26.55
CA GLY A 226 -4.13 8.78 25.58
C GLY A 226 -4.45 7.34 25.98
N LEU A 227 -3.80 6.81 27.03
CA LEU A 227 -3.98 5.43 27.46
C LEU A 227 -5.16 5.27 28.44
N GLU A 228 -5.86 4.15 28.32
CA GLU A 228 -6.86 3.71 29.31
C GLU A 228 -6.17 3.40 30.64
N ARG A 229 -6.79 3.78 31.76
CA ARG A 229 -6.30 3.45 33.10
C ARG A 229 -7.15 2.36 33.75
N THR A 230 -6.49 1.46 34.46
CA THR A 230 -7.17 0.46 35.31
C THR A 230 -7.72 1.12 36.58
N ALA A 231 -8.56 0.40 37.33
CA ALA A 231 -9.10 0.87 38.59
C ALA A 231 -8.00 1.20 39.63
N GLU A 232 -6.83 0.54 39.53
CA GLU A 232 -5.66 0.81 40.38
C GLU A 232 -4.77 1.97 39.85
N GLY A 233 -5.23 2.68 38.82
CA GLY A 233 -4.51 3.82 38.25
C GLY A 233 -3.33 3.46 37.34
N ARG A 234 -3.15 2.16 36.99
CA ARG A 234 -2.12 1.73 36.04
C ARG A 234 -2.56 1.94 34.61
N TYR A 235 -1.62 1.99 33.68
CA TYR A 235 -1.86 2.21 32.27
C TYR A 235 -2.05 0.91 31.50
N LYS A 236 -3.13 0.81 30.72
CA LYS A 236 -3.38 -0.30 29.81
C LYS A 236 -2.83 0.04 28.43
N VAL A 237 -1.87 -0.73 27.95
CA VAL A 237 -1.20 -0.56 26.67
C VAL A 237 -1.62 -1.71 25.75
N THR A 238 -2.25 -1.40 24.63
CA THR A 238 -2.63 -2.37 23.60
C THR A 238 -1.46 -2.67 22.67
N LEU A 239 -1.60 -3.71 21.84
CA LEU A 239 -0.61 -4.05 20.81
C LEU A 239 -0.87 -3.33 19.47
N GLU A 240 -1.76 -2.34 19.47
CA GLU A 240 -1.97 -1.48 18.31
C GLU A 240 -0.75 -0.60 18.01
N TYR A 241 -0.52 -0.29 16.76
CA TYR A 241 0.65 0.46 16.29
C TYR A 241 0.86 1.80 17.02
N PRO A 242 -0.19 2.63 17.29
CA PRO A 242 -0.04 3.89 18.03
C PRO A 242 0.45 3.70 19.47
N HIS A 243 0.21 2.54 20.09
CA HIS A 243 0.70 2.22 21.43
C HIS A 243 2.05 1.50 21.38
N TYR A 244 2.20 0.50 20.52
CA TYR A 244 3.40 -0.35 20.45
C TYR A 244 4.65 0.40 19.99
N PHE A 245 4.61 1.06 18.82
CA PHE A 245 5.84 1.64 18.24
C PHE A 245 6.42 2.80 19.04
N PRO A 246 5.65 3.77 19.56
CA PRO A 246 6.22 4.81 20.43
C PRO A 246 6.84 4.22 21.69
N LEU A 247 6.21 3.21 22.31
CA LEU A 247 6.76 2.55 23.49
C LEU A 247 8.10 1.87 23.16
N MET A 248 8.17 1.08 22.09
CA MET A 248 9.39 0.38 21.68
C MET A 248 10.55 1.34 21.36
N LYS A 249 10.25 2.52 20.80
CA LYS A 249 11.26 3.52 20.44
C LYS A 249 11.73 4.39 21.62
N ARG A 250 10.88 4.64 22.63
CA ARG A 250 11.13 5.68 23.64
C ARG A 250 11.16 5.16 25.08
N CYS A 251 10.53 4.03 25.41
CA CYS A 251 10.49 3.52 26.77
C CYS A 251 11.90 3.16 27.26
N HIS A 252 12.30 3.75 28.38
CA HIS A 252 13.62 3.55 28.98
C HIS A 252 13.79 2.17 29.63
N ASN A 253 12.69 1.56 30.09
CA ASN A 253 12.73 0.30 30.81
C ASN A 253 12.86 -0.89 29.82
N PRO A 254 13.99 -1.63 29.82
CA PRO A 254 14.20 -2.73 28.89
C PRO A 254 13.24 -3.91 29.12
N GLU A 255 12.81 -4.12 30.37
CA GLU A 255 11.87 -5.19 30.71
C GLU A 255 10.46 -4.89 30.17
N THR A 256 10.03 -3.62 30.21
CA THR A 256 8.78 -3.19 29.57
C THR A 256 8.84 -3.41 28.06
N ARG A 257 9.94 -3.03 27.40
CA ARG A 257 10.12 -3.29 25.96
C ARG A 257 10.11 -4.81 25.68
N ARG A 258 10.77 -5.63 26.51
CA ARG A 258 10.79 -7.09 26.34
C ARG A 258 9.39 -7.69 26.44
N LYS A 259 8.60 -7.29 27.44
CA LYS A 259 7.20 -7.74 27.60
C LYS A 259 6.35 -7.36 26.38
N MET A 260 6.46 -6.14 25.92
CA MET A 260 5.71 -5.66 24.73
C MET A 260 6.13 -6.38 23.46
N GLU A 261 7.42 -6.57 23.22
CA GLU A 261 7.96 -7.33 22.10
C GLU A 261 7.47 -8.78 22.09
N THR A 262 7.55 -9.45 23.25
CA THR A 262 7.08 -10.83 23.41
C THR A 262 5.58 -10.93 23.10
N ALA A 263 4.77 -10.04 23.67
CA ALA A 263 3.33 -10.03 23.41
C ALA A 263 3.00 -9.77 21.95
N PHE A 264 3.69 -8.79 21.33
CA PHE A 264 3.45 -8.39 19.95
C PHE A 264 3.77 -9.51 18.95
N HIS A 265 4.90 -10.19 19.12
CA HIS A 265 5.33 -11.30 18.26
C HIS A 265 4.77 -12.67 18.68
N SER A 266 3.88 -12.70 19.68
CA SER A 266 3.11 -13.89 20.06
C SER A 266 1.61 -13.75 19.78
N ARG A 267 1.18 -12.66 19.11
CA ARG A 267 -0.23 -12.47 18.75
C ARG A 267 -0.72 -13.63 17.90
N CYS A 268 -1.83 -14.20 18.29
CA CYS A 268 -2.49 -15.32 17.62
C CYS A 268 -1.60 -16.55 17.36
N LYS A 269 -0.44 -16.66 18.03
CA LYS A 269 0.56 -17.70 17.80
C LYS A 269 -0.04 -19.10 17.80
N GLU A 270 -0.87 -19.42 18.78
CA GLU A 270 -1.41 -20.78 18.96
C GLU A 270 -2.34 -21.20 17.81
N ALA A 271 -3.15 -20.27 17.29
CA ALA A 271 -4.07 -20.56 16.20
C ALA A 271 -3.37 -20.39 14.82
N ASN A 272 -2.70 -19.27 14.61
CA ASN A 272 -2.22 -18.87 13.28
C ASN A 272 -0.97 -19.62 12.83
N THR A 273 -0.17 -20.20 13.73
CA THR A 273 0.97 -21.04 13.32
C THR A 273 0.48 -22.24 12.52
N ALA A 274 -0.49 -22.98 13.05
CA ALA A 274 -1.04 -24.15 12.36
C ALA A 274 -1.73 -23.78 11.05
N ILE A 275 -2.47 -22.65 11.03
CA ILE A 275 -3.12 -22.13 9.81
C ILE A 275 -2.07 -21.80 8.74
N LEU A 276 -1.01 -21.08 9.09
CA LEU A 276 0.04 -20.71 8.13
C LEU A 276 0.77 -21.94 7.57
N GLU A 277 1.11 -22.90 8.42
CA GLU A 277 1.80 -24.12 7.99
C GLU A 277 0.91 -24.97 7.07
N GLN A 278 -0.40 -25.02 7.34
CA GLN A 278 -1.37 -25.66 6.44
C GLN A 278 -1.50 -24.90 5.12
N LEU A 279 -1.51 -23.56 5.14
CA LEU A 279 -1.50 -22.74 3.92
C LEU A 279 -0.29 -23.05 3.06
N ILE A 280 0.92 -23.15 3.65
CA ILE A 280 2.16 -23.47 2.92
C ILE A 280 2.03 -24.85 2.25
N GLN A 281 1.53 -25.86 2.95
CA GLN A 281 1.35 -27.21 2.39
C GLN A 281 0.34 -27.24 1.24
N LEU A 282 -0.81 -26.55 1.38
CA LEU A 282 -1.84 -26.49 0.35
C LEU A 282 -1.35 -25.75 -0.88
N ARG A 283 -0.65 -24.64 -0.71
CA ARG A 283 -0.06 -23.84 -1.79
C ARG A 283 0.98 -24.64 -2.56
N ALA A 284 1.86 -25.34 -1.85
CA ALA A 284 2.84 -26.23 -2.47
C ALA A 284 2.16 -27.37 -3.27
N LYS A 285 1.08 -27.96 -2.71
CA LYS A 285 0.27 -28.97 -3.40
C LYS A 285 -0.35 -28.46 -4.69
N VAL A 286 -0.96 -27.26 -4.66
CA VAL A 286 -1.57 -26.65 -5.85
C VAL A 286 -0.49 -26.37 -6.91
N ALA A 287 0.67 -25.84 -6.51
CA ALA A 287 1.78 -25.60 -7.41
C ALA A 287 2.27 -26.89 -8.08
N ASP A 288 2.43 -27.97 -7.31
CA ASP A 288 2.83 -29.30 -7.80
C ASP A 288 1.81 -29.87 -8.81
N LEU A 289 0.51 -29.79 -8.51
CA LEU A 289 -0.57 -30.21 -9.42
C LEU A 289 -0.58 -29.41 -10.74
N LEU A 290 -0.16 -28.16 -10.71
CA LEU A 290 -0.04 -27.27 -11.86
C LEU A 290 1.30 -27.42 -12.61
N GLY A 291 2.24 -28.23 -12.10
CA GLY A 291 3.54 -28.49 -12.69
C GLY A 291 4.62 -27.45 -12.37
N TYR A 292 4.41 -26.60 -11.36
CA TYR A 292 5.44 -25.65 -10.87
C TYR A 292 6.35 -26.31 -9.84
N GLY A 293 7.61 -25.87 -9.80
CA GLY A 293 8.59 -26.36 -8.83
C GLY A 293 8.27 -25.97 -7.38
N SER A 294 7.62 -24.83 -7.21
CA SER A 294 7.21 -24.29 -5.89
C SER A 294 6.02 -23.34 -6.02
N HIS A 295 5.40 -22.99 -4.89
CA HIS A 295 4.39 -21.93 -4.86
C HIS A 295 4.99 -20.56 -5.25
N ALA A 296 6.23 -20.27 -4.84
CA ALA A 296 6.93 -19.06 -5.25
C ALA A 296 7.06 -18.99 -6.79
N ASP A 297 7.46 -20.08 -7.48
CA ASP A 297 7.52 -20.10 -8.95
C ASP A 297 6.15 -19.88 -9.59
N TYR A 298 5.10 -20.48 -9.00
CA TYR A 298 3.72 -20.26 -9.45
C TYR A 298 3.31 -18.79 -9.41
N VAL A 299 3.51 -18.08 -8.29
CA VAL A 299 3.08 -16.68 -8.20
C VAL A 299 3.97 -15.76 -9.02
N LEU A 300 5.27 -16.00 -9.05
CA LEU A 300 6.27 -15.17 -9.72
C LEU A 300 6.21 -15.20 -11.26
N GLU A 301 5.60 -16.21 -11.85
CA GLU A 301 5.34 -16.24 -13.31
C GLU A 301 4.67 -14.95 -13.80
N MET A 302 3.77 -14.39 -13.01
CA MET A 302 3.01 -13.18 -13.36
C MET A 302 3.74 -11.87 -13.04
N ASN A 303 4.84 -11.92 -12.30
CA ASN A 303 5.62 -10.77 -11.84
C ASN A 303 6.76 -10.42 -12.80
N MET A 304 7.42 -9.27 -12.62
CA MET A 304 8.59 -8.86 -13.39
C MET A 304 9.78 -9.80 -13.18
N ALA A 305 9.95 -10.31 -11.96
CA ALA A 305 11.05 -11.24 -11.62
C ALA A 305 10.94 -12.60 -12.32
N LYS A 306 9.74 -13.09 -12.62
CA LYS A 306 9.41 -14.33 -13.34
C LYS A 306 9.74 -15.64 -12.60
N THR A 307 10.79 -15.72 -11.80
CA THR A 307 11.24 -16.97 -11.14
C THR A 307 11.75 -16.75 -9.73
N ALA A 308 11.59 -17.76 -8.86
CA ALA A 308 12.11 -17.75 -7.50
C ALA A 308 13.66 -17.65 -7.45
N SER A 309 14.37 -18.23 -8.43
CA SER A 309 15.82 -18.10 -8.54
C SER A 309 16.26 -16.64 -8.70
N ARG A 310 15.63 -15.89 -9.61
CA ARG A 310 15.93 -14.47 -9.84
C ARG A 310 15.67 -13.60 -8.60
N VAL A 311 14.59 -13.91 -7.87
CA VAL A 311 14.29 -13.24 -6.61
C VAL A 311 15.34 -13.57 -5.55
N SER A 312 15.74 -14.83 -5.43
CA SER A 312 16.80 -15.24 -4.48
C SER A 312 18.12 -14.57 -4.79
N GLU A 313 18.53 -14.55 -6.06
CA GLU A 313 19.77 -13.88 -6.51
C GLU A 313 19.74 -12.37 -6.18
N PHE A 314 18.61 -11.71 -6.41
CA PHE A 314 18.41 -10.30 -6.05
C PHE A 314 18.55 -10.06 -4.54
N ILE A 315 17.85 -10.85 -3.72
CA ILE A 315 17.86 -10.72 -2.26
C ILE A 315 19.28 -11.00 -1.73
N ASP A 316 19.95 -12.02 -2.24
CA ASP A 316 21.31 -12.41 -1.79
C ASP A 316 22.37 -11.36 -2.19
N ALA A 317 22.31 -10.83 -3.41
CA ALA A 317 23.17 -9.73 -3.85
C ALA A 317 22.96 -8.47 -2.99
N PHE A 318 21.71 -8.17 -2.68
CA PHE A 318 21.34 -7.05 -1.82
C PHE A 318 21.87 -7.21 -0.39
N TYR A 319 21.71 -8.42 0.17
CA TYR A 319 22.27 -8.77 1.49
C TYR A 319 23.77 -8.56 1.56
N GLN A 320 24.53 -9.02 0.55
CA GLN A 320 26.00 -8.89 0.55
C GLN A 320 26.44 -7.42 0.60
N ARG A 321 25.74 -6.53 -0.09
CA ARG A 321 26.02 -5.09 -0.07
C ARG A 321 25.65 -4.42 1.25
N LEU A 322 24.54 -4.81 1.89
CA LEU A 322 24.06 -4.25 3.15
C LEU A 322 24.80 -4.77 4.39
N LYS A 323 25.27 -6.00 4.35
CA LYS A 323 25.91 -6.69 5.49
C LYS A 323 27.01 -5.89 6.18
N PRO A 324 27.98 -5.28 5.47
CA PRO A 324 29.05 -4.49 6.14
C PRO A 324 28.49 -3.28 6.90
N VAL A 325 27.47 -2.63 6.36
CA VAL A 325 26.84 -1.45 6.99
C VAL A 325 26.05 -1.87 8.22
N GLY A 326 25.24 -2.93 8.13
CA GLY A 326 24.52 -3.48 9.26
C GLY A 326 25.44 -3.92 10.41
N ILE A 327 26.60 -4.52 10.10
CA ILE A 327 27.62 -4.86 11.11
C ILE A 327 28.14 -3.60 11.81
N LYS A 328 28.42 -2.52 11.06
CA LYS A 328 28.91 -1.25 11.62
C LYS A 328 27.85 -0.59 12.50
N GLU A 329 26.60 -0.57 12.05
CA GLU A 329 25.49 -0.01 12.81
C GLU A 329 25.22 -0.80 14.09
N ARG A 330 25.21 -2.14 14.03
CA ARG A 330 25.09 -2.99 15.24
C ARG A 330 26.18 -2.74 16.26
N LYS A 331 27.45 -2.63 15.81
CA LYS A 331 28.57 -2.31 16.71
C LYS A 331 28.35 -0.99 17.43
N TYR A 332 27.83 0.01 16.71
CA TYR A 332 27.53 1.32 17.30
C TYR A 332 26.37 1.23 18.31
N ILE A 333 25.28 0.56 17.95
CA ILE A 333 24.13 0.31 18.85
C ILE A 333 24.58 -0.44 20.11
N LEU A 334 25.40 -1.48 19.98
CA LEU A 334 25.92 -2.24 21.11
C LEU A 334 26.76 -1.37 22.06
N ALA A 335 27.57 -0.45 21.50
CA ALA A 335 28.35 0.50 22.30
C ALA A 335 27.43 1.50 23.04
N LEU A 336 26.33 1.98 22.40
CA LEU A 336 25.33 2.82 23.07
C LEU A 336 24.64 2.06 24.21
N LYS A 337 24.22 0.82 23.99
CA LYS A 337 23.61 -0.04 25.03
C LYS A 337 24.57 -0.23 26.20
N LYS A 338 25.84 -0.57 25.94
CA LYS A 338 26.87 -0.74 26.98
C LYS A 338 27.04 0.54 27.81
N ARG A 339 27.13 1.69 27.16
CA ARG A 339 27.27 3.00 27.82
C ARG A 339 26.03 3.31 28.70
N GLU A 340 24.84 3.11 28.18
CA GLU A 340 23.61 3.35 28.93
C GLU A 340 23.50 2.43 30.16
N CYS A 341 23.79 1.13 30.00
CA CYS A 341 23.78 0.18 31.09
C CYS A 341 24.76 0.62 32.21
N LEU A 342 25.96 1.06 31.83
CA LEU A 342 26.95 1.56 32.79
C LEU A 342 26.46 2.82 33.53
N MET A 343 25.87 3.77 32.79
CA MET A 343 25.37 5.03 33.38
C MET A 343 24.17 4.81 34.31
N LYS A 344 23.32 3.85 34.00
CA LYS A 344 22.09 3.54 34.77
C LYS A 344 22.29 2.40 35.81
N GLY A 345 23.53 1.88 35.97
CA GLY A 345 23.78 0.75 36.86
C GLY A 345 23.08 -0.56 36.46
N LEU A 346 22.72 -0.72 35.19
CA LEU A 346 22.08 -1.91 34.67
C LEU A 346 23.13 -2.95 34.26
N LYS A 347 22.77 -4.25 34.38
CA LYS A 347 23.60 -5.34 33.88
C LYS A 347 23.66 -5.33 32.37
N PHE A 348 24.84 -5.25 31.78
CA PHE A 348 25.07 -5.40 30.36
C PHE A 348 25.16 -6.89 29.99
N ASP A 349 24.31 -7.35 29.09
CA ASP A 349 24.20 -8.75 28.65
C ASP A 349 25.12 -9.10 27.46
N GLY A 350 25.87 -8.14 26.94
CA GLY A 350 26.83 -8.35 25.84
C GLY A 350 26.24 -8.45 24.44
N GLN A 351 24.92 -8.31 24.28
CA GLN A 351 24.23 -8.47 23.00
C GLN A 351 23.16 -7.40 22.78
N ILE A 352 22.64 -7.32 21.54
CA ILE A 352 21.45 -6.56 21.19
C ILE A 352 20.30 -7.57 21.12
N ASN A 353 19.25 -7.33 21.89
CA ASN A 353 18.03 -8.13 21.81
C ASN A 353 17.02 -7.49 20.84
N ALA A 354 16.03 -8.24 20.35
CA ALA A 354 15.03 -7.72 19.43
C ALA A 354 14.30 -6.50 20.00
N TRP A 355 13.96 -6.50 21.29
CA TRP A 355 13.31 -5.36 21.99
C TRP A 355 14.23 -4.15 22.22
N ASP A 356 15.54 -4.29 22.02
CA ASP A 356 16.49 -3.19 22.14
C ASP A 356 16.65 -2.42 20.84
N LEU A 357 16.45 -3.10 19.71
CA LEU A 357 16.77 -2.58 18.39
C LEU A 357 16.02 -1.28 18.05
N PRO A 358 14.68 -1.19 18.16
CA PRO A 358 13.95 0.06 17.87
C PRO A 358 14.35 1.22 18.78
N TYR A 359 14.63 0.93 20.06
CA TYR A 359 15.03 1.91 21.05
C TYR A 359 16.39 2.54 20.72
N TYR A 360 17.40 1.71 20.50
CA TYR A 360 18.76 2.23 20.19
C TYR A 360 18.86 2.79 18.77
N MET A 361 18.08 2.32 17.81
CA MET A 361 17.98 2.96 16.49
C MET A 361 17.44 4.39 16.62
N ASN A 362 16.43 4.61 17.45
CA ASN A 362 15.92 5.96 17.75
C ASN A 362 16.95 6.83 18.46
N GLN A 363 17.77 6.27 19.38
CA GLN A 363 18.89 6.98 20.03
C GLN A 363 19.97 7.38 19.01
N VAL A 364 20.28 6.52 18.03
CA VAL A 364 21.22 6.83 16.93
C VAL A 364 20.72 8.03 16.13
N GLU A 365 19.45 8.05 15.77
CA GLU A 365 18.83 9.14 15.02
C GLU A 365 18.92 10.47 15.79
N GLN A 366 18.55 10.45 17.07
CA GLN A 366 18.62 11.63 17.93
C GLN A 366 20.06 12.12 18.15
N CYS A 367 21.00 11.21 18.43
CA CYS A 367 22.39 11.60 18.70
C CYS A 367 23.15 12.10 17.48
N LYS A 368 22.92 11.52 16.31
CA LYS A 368 23.67 11.86 15.08
C LYS A 368 23.11 13.02 14.30
N PHE A 369 21.78 13.13 14.24
CA PHE A 369 21.11 14.07 13.34
C PHE A 369 20.38 15.19 14.09
N ALA A 370 20.14 15.04 15.40
CA ALA A 370 19.50 16.03 16.26
C ALA A 370 18.19 16.61 15.68
N VAL A 371 17.38 15.77 15.01
CA VAL A 371 16.09 16.17 14.47
C VAL A 371 15.09 16.35 15.60
N ASN A 372 14.60 17.55 15.80
CA ASN A 372 13.50 17.82 16.73
C ASN A 372 12.17 17.54 16.03
N LYS A 373 11.66 16.30 16.16
CA LYS A 373 10.41 15.85 15.51
C LYS A 373 9.19 16.59 16.04
N ASP A 374 9.18 16.98 17.31
CA ASP A 374 8.04 17.68 17.91
C ASP A 374 7.94 19.12 17.37
N LYS A 375 9.09 19.77 17.11
CA LYS A 375 9.12 21.08 16.44
C LYS A 375 8.80 20.97 14.94
N LEU A 376 9.21 19.88 14.31
CA LEU A 376 8.99 19.66 12.87
C LEU A 376 7.50 19.58 12.52
N ILE A 377 6.70 18.92 13.36
CA ILE A 377 5.25 18.76 13.19
C ILE A 377 4.53 20.13 13.07
N GLU A 378 5.00 21.17 13.75
CA GLU A 378 4.42 22.51 13.73
C GLU A 378 4.40 23.16 12.33
N TYR A 379 5.20 22.62 11.39
CA TYR A 379 5.34 23.14 10.03
C TYR A 379 4.55 22.36 8.99
N PHE A 380 3.89 21.25 9.34
CA PHE A 380 3.12 20.42 8.42
C PHE A 380 1.62 20.35 8.73
N PRO A 381 0.89 21.49 8.72
CA PRO A 381 -0.56 21.45 8.75
C PRO A 381 -1.10 20.72 7.52
N LEU A 382 -2.08 19.83 7.71
CA LEU A 382 -2.63 18.98 6.64
C LEU A 382 -3.07 19.79 5.40
N GLU A 383 -3.68 20.94 5.60
CA GLU A 383 -4.15 21.81 4.51
C GLU A 383 -2.97 22.32 3.67
N VAL A 384 -1.91 22.82 4.33
CA VAL A 384 -0.69 23.30 3.65
C VAL A 384 0.01 22.16 2.92
N VAL A 385 0.09 20.97 3.54
CA VAL A 385 0.67 19.78 2.89
C VAL A 385 -0.15 19.40 1.66
N THR A 386 -1.50 19.40 1.76
CA THR A 386 -2.38 19.07 0.62
C THR A 386 -2.20 20.06 -0.54
N GLU A 387 -2.16 21.37 -0.26
CA GLU A 387 -1.92 22.39 -1.27
C GLU A 387 -0.56 22.23 -1.95
N GLY A 388 0.49 21.98 -1.15
CA GLY A 388 1.84 21.76 -1.67
C GLY A 388 1.96 20.49 -2.50
N LEU A 389 1.37 19.39 -2.03
CA LEU A 389 1.27 18.11 -2.74
C LEU A 389 0.54 18.30 -4.08
N PHE A 390 -0.63 18.93 -4.08
CA PHE A 390 -1.37 19.21 -5.31
C PHE A 390 -0.56 20.06 -6.28
N GLY A 391 0.09 21.13 -5.79
CA GLY A 391 0.94 21.99 -6.61
C GLY A 391 2.07 21.21 -7.30
N ILE A 392 2.74 20.33 -6.57
CA ILE A 392 3.83 19.49 -7.10
C ILE A 392 3.31 18.52 -8.17
N TYR A 393 2.25 17.78 -7.89
CA TYR A 393 1.71 16.81 -8.85
C TYR A 393 1.11 17.47 -10.09
N GLN A 394 0.43 18.60 -9.93
CA GLN A 394 -0.13 19.37 -11.06
C GLN A 394 0.98 19.86 -11.99
N GLU A 395 2.04 20.45 -11.43
CA GLU A 395 3.18 20.96 -12.21
C GLU A 395 3.91 19.81 -12.93
N LEU A 396 4.20 18.72 -12.24
CA LEU A 396 4.91 17.58 -12.81
C LEU A 396 4.12 16.87 -13.90
N LEU A 397 2.87 16.53 -13.62
CA LEU A 397 2.07 15.65 -14.48
C LEU A 397 1.24 16.44 -15.53
N GLY A 398 1.27 17.77 -15.49
CA GLY A 398 0.45 18.60 -16.37
C GLY A 398 -1.04 18.42 -16.11
N LEU A 399 -1.45 18.45 -14.84
CA LEU A 399 -2.82 18.27 -14.41
C LEU A 399 -3.34 19.51 -13.66
N THR A 400 -4.65 19.60 -13.51
CA THR A 400 -5.32 20.54 -12.61
C THR A 400 -6.33 19.78 -11.75
N PHE A 401 -6.34 20.05 -10.45
CA PHE A 401 -7.30 19.45 -9.51
C PHE A 401 -8.29 20.52 -9.06
N THR A 402 -9.58 20.19 -9.14
CA THR A 402 -10.65 21.09 -8.71
C THR A 402 -11.61 20.32 -7.83
N GLN A 403 -11.87 20.83 -6.62
CA GLN A 403 -12.87 20.23 -5.74
C GLN A 403 -14.26 20.34 -6.39
N VAL A 404 -15.00 19.25 -6.37
CA VAL A 404 -16.39 19.18 -6.85
C VAL A 404 -17.28 19.64 -5.70
N GLU A 405 -17.81 20.87 -5.82
CA GLU A 405 -18.72 21.42 -4.83
C GLU A 405 -20.15 20.88 -5.01
N HIS A 406 -20.87 20.72 -3.90
CA HIS A 406 -22.30 20.40 -3.79
C HIS A 406 -22.82 19.21 -4.61
N GLY A 407 -22.88 18.06 -3.98
CA GLY A 407 -23.68 16.91 -4.39
C GLY A 407 -22.90 15.81 -5.12
N GLY A 408 -21.65 15.57 -4.84
CA GLY A 408 -21.05 14.24 -5.02
C GLY A 408 -21.67 13.31 -3.97
N ASP A 409 -22.03 12.10 -4.38
CA ASP A 409 -22.37 11.07 -3.42
C ASP A 409 -21.09 10.70 -2.66
N VAL A 410 -21.09 10.83 -1.34
CA VAL A 410 -19.97 10.57 -0.46
C VAL A 410 -20.46 9.77 0.74
N TRP A 411 -19.61 8.88 1.24
CA TRP A 411 -19.95 8.01 2.38
C TRP A 411 -19.81 8.68 3.76
N HIS A 412 -19.22 9.89 3.81
CA HIS A 412 -19.06 10.65 5.05
C HIS A 412 -18.84 12.14 4.75
N GLU A 413 -19.31 13.04 5.62
CA GLU A 413 -19.25 14.50 5.47
C GLU A 413 -17.82 15.07 5.30
N ASN A 414 -16.81 14.40 5.85
CA ASN A 414 -15.41 14.82 5.75
C ASN A 414 -14.70 14.34 4.47
N VAL A 415 -15.39 13.60 3.62
CA VAL A 415 -14.84 13.13 2.35
C VAL A 415 -14.97 14.21 1.30
N LYS A 416 -13.87 14.48 0.59
CA LYS A 416 -13.84 15.46 -0.50
C LYS A 416 -13.64 14.75 -1.83
N LEU A 417 -14.44 15.15 -2.84
CA LEU A 417 -14.29 14.67 -4.23
C LEU A 417 -13.57 15.75 -5.05
N TYR A 418 -12.60 15.30 -5.87
CA TYR A 418 -11.85 16.14 -6.79
C TYR A 418 -11.98 15.63 -8.21
N SER A 419 -12.02 16.56 -9.18
CA SER A 419 -11.91 16.30 -10.61
C SER A 419 -10.50 16.66 -11.06
N ALA A 420 -9.84 15.75 -11.77
CA ALA A 420 -8.54 15.96 -12.40
C ALA A 420 -8.75 16.20 -13.90
N CYS A 421 -8.18 17.30 -14.42
CA CYS A 421 -8.21 17.62 -15.83
C CYS A 421 -6.77 17.81 -16.35
N ASP A 422 -6.56 17.51 -17.62
CA ASP A 422 -5.32 17.83 -18.31
C ASP A 422 -5.19 19.36 -18.42
N SER A 423 -4.04 19.91 -18.04
CA SER A 423 -3.84 21.36 -17.93
C SER A 423 -3.74 22.07 -19.29
N GLU A 424 -3.42 21.33 -20.36
CA GLU A 424 -3.27 21.90 -21.71
C GLU A 424 -4.57 21.81 -22.50
N THR A 425 -5.27 20.67 -22.41
CA THR A 425 -6.48 20.41 -23.19
C THR A 425 -7.77 20.75 -22.45
N GLY A 426 -7.73 20.81 -21.12
CA GLY A 426 -8.91 20.92 -20.26
C GLY A 426 -9.75 19.63 -20.17
N GLU A 427 -9.33 18.56 -20.86
CA GLU A 427 -10.03 17.27 -20.84
C GLU A 427 -10.01 16.66 -19.44
N GLN A 428 -11.16 16.17 -18.99
CA GLN A 428 -11.24 15.46 -17.72
C GLN A 428 -10.52 14.11 -17.82
N VAL A 429 -9.56 13.89 -16.92
CA VAL A 429 -8.72 12.68 -16.86
C VAL A 429 -9.33 11.63 -15.96
N GLY A 430 -9.86 12.04 -14.81
CA GLY A 430 -10.48 11.16 -13.82
C GLY A 430 -10.98 11.93 -12.61
N GLN A 431 -11.43 11.19 -11.59
CA GLN A 431 -11.87 11.76 -10.31
C GLN A 431 -11.28 10.98 -9.14
N PHE A 432 -11.11 11.63 -7.99
CA PHE A 432 -10.66 10.95 -6.79
C PHE A 432 -11.28 11.53 -5.52
N TYR A 433 -11.53 10.63 -4.58
CA TYR A 433 -11.98 10.96 -3.23
C TYR A 433 -10.79 11.02 -2.27
N LEU A 434 -10.84 11.94 -1.32
CA LEU A 434 -9.91 12.01 -0.18
C LEU A 434 -10.69 11.80 1.12
N ASP A 435 -10.37 10.72 1.82
CA ASP A 435 -10.89 10.36 3.13
C ASP A 435 -9.73 10.24 4.11
N LEU A 436 -9.33 11.35 4.74
CA LEU A 436 -8.01 11.50 5.37
C LEU A 436 -7.99 11.28 6.88
N HIS A 437 -9.14 11.26 7.55
CA HIS A 437 -9.18 11.20 9.02
C HIS A 437 -9.74 9.89 9.55
N PRO A 438 -9.25 9.38 10.68
CA PRO A 438 -9.77 8.18 11.31
C PRO A 438 -11.19 8.40 11.84
N ARG A 439 -12.00 7.34 11.86
CA ARG A 439 -13.31 7.27 12.50
C ARG A 439 -13.65 5.81 12.84
N GLU A 440 -14.65 5.61 13.69
CA GLU A 440 -15.12 4.27 14.02
C GLU A 440 -15.56 3.50 12.76
N GLY A 441 -15.10 2.28 12.63
CA GLY A 441 -15.44 1.37 11.54
C GLY A 441 -14.74 1.65 10.20
N LYS A 442 -13.84 2.62 10.15
CA LYS A 442 -13.02 2.89 8.97
C LYS A 442 -11.77 1.99 8.94
N TYR A 443 -11.31 1.63 7.77
CA TYR A 443 -10.04 0.95 7.52
C TYR A 443 -8.88 1.66 8.25
N GLY A 444 -8.11 0.89 9.01
CA GLY A 444 -7.16 1.43 9.98
C GLY A 444 -5.80 1.87 9.42
N HIS A 445 -5.52 1.57 8.14
CA HIS A 445 -4.28 1.97 7.47
C HIS A 445 -4.53 3.03 6.40
N ALA A 446 -3.48 3.45 5.68
CA ALA A 446 -3.61 4.17 4.44
C ALA A 446 -3.70 3.17 3.27
N ALA A 447 -4.53 3.48 2.27
CA ALA A 447 -4.62 2.75 1.02
C ALA A 447 -5.32 3.56 -0.07
N CYS A 448 -4.94 3.32 -1.32
CA CYS A 448 -5.70 3.74 -2.48
C CYS A 448 -6.59 2.61 -2.97
N PHE A 449 -7.85 2.91 -3.24
CA PHE A 449 -8.86 1.99 -3.79
C PHE A 449 -9.27 2.47 -5.19
N GLY A 450 -9.08 1.64 -6.22
CA GLY A 450 -9.69 1.85 -7.52
C GLY A 450 -11.19 1.58 -7.44
N LEU A 451 -12.03 2.57 -7.73
CA LEU A 451 -13.49 2.45 -7.65
C LEU A 451 -14.15 2.27 -9.01
N GLN A 452 -13.52 2.77 -10.06
CA GLN A 452 -13.93 2.61 -11.44
C GLN A 452 -12.71 2.60 -12.35
N PRO A 453 -12.52 1.58 -13.22
CA PRO A 453 -11.38 1.51 -14.10
C PRO A 453 -11.45 2.56 -15.23
N GLY A 454 -10.28 3.07 -15.63
CA GLY A 454 -10.09 4.01 -16.73
C GLY A 454 -9.78 3.29 -18.05
N CYS A 455 -10.79 2.88 -18.80
CA CYS A 455 -10.61 2.11 -20.03
C CYS A 455 -11.65 2.48 -21.11
N ARG A 456 -11.65 1.78 -22.25
CA ARG A 456 -12.74 1.92 -23.24
C ARG A 456 -13.98 1.17 -22.81
N GLY A 457 -15.13 1.82 -22.88
CA GLY A 457 -16.43 1.19 -22.71
C GLY A 457 -16.94 0.48 -23.96
N PRO A 458 -18.03 -0.29 -23.85
CA PRO A 458 -18.65 -0.99 -24.98
C PRO A 458 -19.08 -0.06 -26.12
N ASP A 459 -19.38 1.20 -25.80
CA ASP A 459 -19.74 2.26 -26.77
C ASP A 459 -18.52 2.88 -27.50
N GLY A 460 -17.31 2.36 -27.23
CA GLY A 460 -16.05 2.85 -27.75
C GLY A 460 -15.56 4.15 -27.10
N LYS A 461 -16.31 4.75 -26.17
CA LYS A 461 -15.92 5.96 -25.44
C LYS A 461 -15.04 5.61 -24.24
N ARG A 462 -14.20 6.56 -23.85
CA ARG A 462 -13.42 6.40 -22.64
C ARG A 462 -14.29 6.51 -21.40
N ARG A 463 -14.24 5.51 -20.52
CA ARG A 463 -14.75 5.56 -19.17
C ARG A 463 -13.68 6.22 -18.28
N LEU A 464 -14.08 7.25 -17.54
CA LEU A 464 -13.16 7.95 -16.65
C LEU A 464 -12.89 7.15 -15.40
N PRO A 465 -11.62 7.00 -14.98
CA PRO A 465 -11.28 6.33 -13.74
C PRO A 465 -11.73 7.12 -12.52
N VAL A 466 -12.06 6.38 -11.46
CA VAL A 466 -12.36 6.95 -10.14
C VAL A 466 -11.59 6.18 -9.08
N ALA A 467 -10.88 6.89 -8.22
CA ALA A 467 -10.14 6.31 -7.10
C ALA A 467 -10.54 6.94 -5.76
N ALA A 468 -10.26 6.25 -4.67
CA ALA A 468 -10.38 6.79 -3.32
C ALA A 468 -9.08 6.59 -2.55
N MET A 469 -8.54 7.67 -2.02
CA MET A 469 -7.49 7.61 -1.01
C MET A 469 -8.13 7.60 0.38
N VAL A 470 -7.85 6.57 1.15
CA VAL A 470 -8.28 6.41 2.54
C VAL A 470 -7.05 6.45 3.43
N ALA A 471 -7.00 7.38 4.39
CA ALA A 471 -5.89 7.52 5.33
C ALA A 471 -6.41 7.80 6.75
N ASN A 472 -5.51 7.78 7.73
CA ASN A 472 -5.84 7.99 9.14
C ASN A 472 -4.90 9.02 9.77
N PHE A 473 -4.78 10.18 9.14
CA PHE A 473 -3.92 11.26 9.61
C PHE A 473 -4.45 11.88 10.90
N THR A 474 -3.54 12.47 11.68
CA THR A 474 -3.84 13.14 12.94
C THR A 474 -5.00 14.12 12.79
N LYS A 475 -6.05 13.95 13.59
CA LYS A 475 -7.22 14.84 13.58
C LYS A 475 -6.93 16.21 14.17
N PRO A 476 -7.61 17.27 13.70
CA PRO A 476 -7.62 18.54 14.42
C PRO A 476 -8.22 18.36 15.81
N SER A 477 -7.66 19.05 16.79
CA SER A 477 -8.16 19.11 18.18
C SER A 477 -8.43 20.54 18.58
N LYS A 478 -9.07 20.75 19.75
CA LYS A 478 -9.45 22.09 20.17
C LYS A 478 -8.23 23.01 20.28
N GLY A 479 -8.16 24.00 19.38
CA GLY A 479 -7.05 24.97 19.31
C GLY A 479 -5.83 24.52 18.51
N TRP A 480 -5.86 23.31 17.92
CA TRP A 480 -4.79 22.76 17.10
C TRP A 480 -5.33 22.23 15.76
N PRO A 481 -4.78 22.65 14.61
CA PRO A 481 -5.12 22.05 13.33
C PRO A 481 -4.62 20.61 13.25
N SER A 482 -4.97 19.89 12.17
CA SER A 482 -4.34 18.62 11.86
C SER A 482 -2.87 18.87 11.49
N LEU A 483 -1.95 18.45 12.34
CA LEU A 483 -0.51 18.57 12.14
C LEU A 483 0.09 17.19 11.84
N LEU A 484 0.73 17.05 10.68
CA LEU A 484 1.28 15.80 10.22
C LEU A 484 2.71 15.59 10.72
N GLN A 485 3.02 14.35 11.08
CA GLN A 485 4.41 13.91 11.21
C GLN A 485 5.02 13.74 9.80
N HIS A 486 6.34 13.87 9.67
CA HIS A 486 6.99 13.75 8.35
C HIS A 486 6.69 12.42 7.64
N HIS A 487 6.61 11.31 8.38
CA HIS A 487 6.24 10.02 7.78
C HIS A 487 4.76 9.97 7.34
N GLU A 488 3.85 10.77 7.93
CA GLU A 488 2.47 10.91 7.43
C GLU A 488 2.47 11.69 6.12
N VAL A 489 3.36 12.69 5.96
CA VAL A 489 3.56 13.40 4.69
C VAL A 489 4.09 12.43 3.62
N GLU A 490 5.04 11.57 3.97
CA GLU A 490 5.57 10.52 3.08
C GLU A 490 4.47 9.53 2.67
N THR A 491 3.67 9.05 3.62
CA THR A 491 2.49 8.22 3.33
C THR A 491 1.49 8.92 2.41
N TYR A 492 1.29 10.23 2.57
CA TYR A 492 0.39 10.99 1.70
C TYR A 492 0.88 11.02 0.25
N PHE A 493 2.18 11.22 0.05
CA PHE A 493 2.79 11.16 -1.29
C PHE A 493 2.71 9.77 -1.90
N HIS A 494 2.94 8.73 -1.09
CA HIS A 494 2.84 7.33 -1.50
C HIS A 494 1.44 7.00 -2.03
N GLU A 495 0.43 7.17 -1.19
CA GLU A 495 -0.96 6.83 -1.55
C GLU A 495 -1.48 7.69 -2.70
N PHE A 496 -1.08 8.97 -2.74
CA PHE A 496 -1.44 9.83 -3.86
C PHE A 496 -0.72 9.44 -5.16
N GLY A 497 0.43 8.79 -5.06
CA GLY A 497 1.11 8.14 -6.19
C GLY A 497 0.23 7.04 -6.81
N HIS A 498 -0.39 6.20 -6.00
CA HIS A 498 -1.37 5.22 -6.47
C HIS A 498 -2.62 5.88 -7.06
N VAL A 499 -3.14 6.95 -6.44
CA VAL A 499 -4.25 7.72 -7.02
C VAL A 499 -3.89 8.22 -8.42
N MET A 500 -2.69 8.76 -8.62
CA MET A 500 -2.25 9.21 -9.94
C MET A 500 -2.13 8.06 -10.94
N HIS A 501 -1.66 6.89 -10.49
CA HIS A 501 -1.59 5.71 -11.34
C HIS A 501 -3.00 5.24 -11.78
N GLU A 502 -3.98 5.26 -10.87
CA GLU A 502 -5.37 4.96 -11.20
C GLU A 502 -5.97 5.97 -12.18
N ILE A 503 -5.94 7.27 -11.85
CA ILE A 503 -6.67 8.27 -12.61
C ILE A 503 -6.03 8.65 -13.95
N CYS A 504 -4.72 8.47 -14.11
CA CYS A 504 -4.05 8.73 -15.38
C CYS A 504 -4.21 7.60 -16.41
N SER A 505 -4.64 6.42 -15.99
CA SER A 505 -4.71 5.22 -16.85
C SER A 505 -5.55 5.44 -18.10
N LYS A 506 -5.03 4.99 -19.25
CA LYS A 506 -5.67 5.11 -20.59
C LYS A 506 -5.62 3.79 -21.36
N THR A 507 -6.03 2.70 -20.71
CA THR A 507 -6.03 1.37 -21.31
C THR A 507 -7.28 1.10 -22.14
N THR A 508 -7.23 0.08 -22.97
CA THR A 508 -8.40 -0.42 -23.71
C THR A 508 -9.25 -1.31 -22.82
N PHE A 509 -8.63 -2.17 -22.01
CA PHE A 509 -9.30 -3.15 -21.16
C PHE A 509 -9.17 -2.79 -19.68
N SER A 510 -10.22 -3.05 -18.92
CA SER A 510 -10.28 -2.86 -17.46
C SER A 510 -9.23 -3.68 -16.72
N GLU A 511 -8.85 -4.84 -17.24
CA GLU A 511 -7.81 -5.72 -16.72
C GLU A 511 -6.42 -5.09 -16.59
N PHE A 512 -6.20 -3.99 -17.28
CA PHE A 512 -4.91 -3.29 -17.30
C PHE A 512 -4.99 -1.88 -16.75
N SER A 513 -6.17 -1.46 -16.28
CA SER A 513 -6.36 -0.09 -15.80
C SER A 513 -5.63 0.15 -14.48
N GLY A 514 -4.96 1.31 -14.40
CA GLY A 514 -4.36 1.81 -13.17
C GLY A 514 -3.34 0.86 -12.56
N THR A 515 -3.57 0.48 -11.33
CA THR A 515 -2.70 -0.39 -10.54
C THR A 515 -2.81 -1.88 -10.89
N GLN A 516 -3.54 -2.26 -11.95
CA GLN A 516 -3.63 -3.64 -12.45
C GLN A 516 -2.36 -4.04 -13.24
N VAL A 517 -1.22 -3.93 -12.58
CA VAL A 517 0.13 -4.23 -13.06
C VAL A 517 0.71 -5.45 -12.33
N GLU A 518 1.96 -5.81 -12.63
CA GLU A 518 2.69 -6.81 -11.87
C GLU A 518 2.84 -6.39 -10.39
N THR A 519 2.71 -7.33 -9.44
CA THR A 519 2.78 -7.04 -8.00
C THR A 519 4.11 -6.40 -7.61
N ASP A 520 5.21 -6.79 -8.28
CA ASP A 520 6.53 -6.21 -8.05
C ASP A 520 6.82 -4.92 -8.86
N PHE A 521 5.79 -4.40 -9.56
CA PHE A 521 5.81 -3.09 -10.19
C PHE A 521 4.88 -2.08 -9.51
N VAL A 522 3.81 -2.53 -8.89
CA VAL A 522 2.72 -1.66 -8.39
C VAL A 522 3.22 -0.54 -7.46
N GLU A 523 4.25 -0.82 -6.65
CA GLU A 523 4.84 0.14 -5.71
C GLU A 523 5.90 1.06 -6.35
N VAL A 524 6.29 0.83 -7.61
CA VAL A 524 7.32 1.67 -8.25
C VAL A 524 6.86 3.14 -8.38
N PRO A 525 5.63 3.45 -8.85
CA PRO A 525 5.16 4.82 -8.94
C PRO A 525 5.00 5.49 -7.57
N SER A 526 4.42 4.81 -6.59
CA SER A 526 4.17 5.36 -5.25
C SER A 526 5.47 5.66 -4.51
N GLN A 527 6.39 4.70 -4.44
CA GLN A 527 7.70 4.89 -3.81
C GLN A 527 8.59 5.90 -4.55
N MET A 528 8.46 6.02 -5.88
CA MET A 528 9.21 7.03 -6.62
C MET A 528 8.80 8.44 -6.20
N LEU A 529 7.51 8.68 -6.03
CA LEU A 529 6.98 9.99 -5.67
C LEU A 529 7.23 10.36 -4.19
N GLU A 530 7.50 9.40 -3.29
CA GLU A 530 7.98 9.68 -1.93
C GLU A 530 9.28 10.50 -1.91
N ASN A 531 10.11 10.43 -2.94
CA ASN A 531 11.40 11.13 -2.94
C ASN A 531 11.25 12.65 -2.84
N TRP A 532 10.12 13.26 -3.25
CA TRP A 532 9.88 14.69 -3.11
C TRP A 532 9.83 15.17 -1.66
N VAL A 533 9.41 14.32 -0.70
CA VAL A 533 9.39 14.68 0.72
C VAL A 533 10.78 14.68 1.38
N TRP A 534 11.81 14.36 0.61
CA TRP A 534 13.22 14.41 1.02
C TRP A 534 14.02 15.47 0.28
N GLU A 535 13.38 16.31 -0.53
CA GLU A 535 13.99 17.38 -1.30
C GLU A 535 13.60 18.75 -0.73
N LYS A 536 14.57 19.65 -0.63
CA LYS A 536 14.44 20.95 0.07
C LYS A 536 13.35 21.84 -0.53
N GLU A 537 13.31 21.94 -1.87
CA GLU A 537 12.33 22.77 -2.57
C GLU A 537 10.88 22.29 -2.40
N PRO A 538 10.55 21.01 -2.64
CA PRO A 538 9.23 20.47 -2.36
C PRO A 538 8.82 20.60 -0.88
N LEU A 539 9.72 20.32 0.05
CA LEU A 539 9.45 20.48 1.49
C LEU A 539 9.07 21.91 1.85
N ARG A 540 9.72 22.92 1.27
CA ARG A 540 9.35 24.32 1.48
C ARG A 540 7.98 24.67 0.89
N ARG A 541 7.57 24.03 -0.22
CA ARG A 541 6.24 24.25 -0.83
C ARG A 541 5.11 23.72 0.05
N MET A 542 5.35 22.63 0.78
CA MET A 542 4.34 21.92 1.59
C MET A 542 4.46 22.19 3.09
N SER A 543 5.23 23.18 3.51
CA SER A 543 5.44 23.50 4.93
C SER A 543 5.23 24.98 5.23
N ARG A 544 4.52 25.26 6.35
CA ARG A 544 4.34 26.57 6.96
C ARG A 544 4.03 26.37 8.44
N HIS A 545 4.55 27.22 9.30
CA HIS A 545 4.23 27.16 10.72
C HIS A 545 2.73 27.45 10.96
N TYR A 546 2.06 26.59 11.71
CA TYR A 546 0.60 26.60 11.83
C TYR A 546 0.01 27.86 12.51
N LYS A 547 0.80 28.60 13.30
CA LYS A 547 0.33 29.82 14.01
C LYS A 547 0.52 31.08 13.18
N ASP A 548 1.69 31.23 12.55
CA ASP A 548 2.11 32.51 11.98
C ASP A 548 2.44 32.43 10.49
N GLY A 549 2.35 31.22 9.88
CA GLY A 549 2.61 31.01 8.48
C GLY A 549 4.08 31.14 8.06
N THR A 550 5.01 31.25 9.02
CA THR A 550 6.44 31.37 8.71
C THR A 550 6.98 30.11 8.02
N PRO A 551 7.93 30.25 7.10
CA PRO A 551 8.54 29.10 6.44
C PRO A 551 9.38 28.28 7.43
N ILE A 552 9.50 26.96 7.15
CA ILE A 552 10.36 26.07 7.93
C ILE A 552 11.82 26.52 7.87
N PRO A 553 12.55 26.58 9.00
CA PRO A 553 13.97 26.94 9.02
C PRO A 553 14.83 25.95 8.22
N ASP A 554 15.79 26.48 7.45
CA ASP A 554 16.71 25.67 6.66
C ASP A 554 17.50 24.67 7.48
N GLU A 555 17.93 25.07 8.69
CA GLU A 555 18.63 24.17 9.61
C GLU A 555 17.81 22.93 9.97
N LEU A 556 16.49 23.10 10.16
CA LEU A 556 15.58 21.99 10.48
C LEU A 556 15.38 21.07 9.27
N LEU A 557 15.27 21.66 8.06
CA LEU A 557 15.21 20.90 6.80
C LEU A 557 16.50 20.12 6.55
N ASP A 558 17.66 20.75 6.73
CA ASP A 558 18.95 20.09 6.50
C ASP A 558 19.15 18.89 7.44
N LYS A 559 18.77 19.03 8.72
CA LYS A 559 18.78 17.94 9.70
C LYS A 559 17.80 16.82 9.31
N LEU A 560 16.60 17.18 8.89
CA LEU A 560 15.61 16.21 8.42
C LEU A 560 16.14 15.41 7.23
N ILE A 561 16.61 16.08 6.18
CA ILE A 561 17.14 15.43 4.97
C ILE A 561 18.36 14.56 5.31
N ALA A 562 19.28 15.06 6.15
CA ALA A 562 20.43 14.28 6.59
C ALA A 562 20.03 13.02 7.37
N SER A 563 18.90 13.03 8.08
CA SER A 563 18.42 11.87 8.84
C SER A 563 17.91 10.73 7.99
N ARG A 564 17.68 10.94 6.69
CA ARG A 564 17.23 9.91 5.74
C ARG A 564 18.13 8.65 5.75
N VAL A 565 19.42 8.82 6.00
CA VAL A 565 20.38 7.70 6.02
C VAL A 565 20.56 7.07 7.39
N ALA A 566 19.78 7.46 8.40
CA ALA A 566 19.87 6.89 9.74
C ALA A 566 19.44 5.42 9.76
N ASN A 567 20.30 4.55 10.31
CA ASN A 567 20.03 3.11 10.46
C ASN A 567 19.65 2.38 9.16
N THR A 568 20.05 2.92 8.01
CA THR A 568 19.64 2.42 6.70
C THR A 568 20.06 0.96 6.48
N GLY A 569 21.23 0.56 6.98
CA GLY A 569 21.71 -0.82 6.90
C GLY A 569 20.77 -1.78 7.60
N LEU A 570 20.46 -1.56 8.87
CA LEU A 570 19.60 -2.44 9.66
C LEU A 570 18.15 -2.42 9.21
N MET A 571 17.62 -1.26 8.78
CA MET A 571 16.27 -1.16 8.25
C MET A 571 16.09 -1.98 6.96
N ASN A 572 17.03 -1.86 6.02
CA ASN A 572 16.97 -2.64 4.79
C ASN A 572 17.31 -4.12 5.00
N LEU A 573 18.21 -4.47 5.93
CA LEU A 573 18.42 -5.87 6.31
C LEU A 573 17.16 -6.50 6.90
N ARG A 574 16.34 -5.75 7.63
CA ARG A 574 15.02 -6.24 8.08
C ARG A 574 14.11 -6.58 6.90
N GLN A 575 14.08 -5.75 5.85
CA GLN A 575 13.33 -6.07 4.62
C GLN A 575 13.87 -7.32 3.92
N VAL A 576 15.18 -7.50 3.92
CA VAL A 576 15.83 -8.73 3.41
C VAL A 576 15.41 -9.95 4.23
N VAL A 577 15.34 -9.85 5.57
CA VAL A 577 14.83 -10.94 6.45
C VAL A 577 13.42 -11.33 6.04
N LEU A 578 12.50 -10.37 5.95
CA LEU A 578 11.10 -10.64 5.63
C LEU A 578 10.94 -11.27 4.24
N SER A 579 11.67 -10.74 3.25
CA SER A 579 11.69 -11.29 1.88
C SER A 579 12.27 -12.70 1.83
N LYS A 580 13.35 -12.98 2.59
CA LYS A 580 13.98 -14.29 2.61
C LYS A 580 13.13 -15.33 3.35
N VAL A 581 12.45 -14.92 4.43
CA VAL A 581 11.48 -15.78 5.15
C VAL A 581 10.35 -16.15 4.21
N ASP A 582 9.73 -15.19 3.56
CA ASP A 582 8.63 -15.42 2.60
C ASP A 582 9.06 -16.38 1.47
N GLN A 583 10.19 -16.12 0.81
CA GLN A 583 10.71 -16.99 -0.24
C GLN A 583 11.01 -18.41 0.26
N THR A 584 11.60 -18.53 1.46
CA THR A 584 11.95 -19.84 2.04
C THR A 584 10.68 -20.65 2.33
N LEU A 585 9.68 -20.04 2.94
CA LEU A 585 8.41 -20.69 3.25
C LEU A 585 7.66 -21.14 1.98
N HIS A 586 7.59 -20.28 0.98
CA HIS A 586 6.81 -20.55 -0.24
C HIS A 586 7.60 -21.30 -1.34
N SER A 587 8.88 -21.54 -1.14
CA SER A 587 9.68 -22.50 -1.94
C SER A 587 9.76 -23.89 -1.30
N SER A 588 9.17 -24.09 -0.11
CA SER A 588 9.16 -25.35 0.63
C SER A 588 7.80 -26.03 0.55
N LYS A 589 7.78 -27.38 0.69
CA LYS A 589 6.52 -28.16 0.78
C LYS A 589 5.91 -28.13 2.18
N SER A 590 6.73 -27.93 3.20
CA SER A 590 6.34 -27.74 4.60
C SER A 590 7.47 -27.06 5.35
N ALA A 591 7.18 -26.35 6.44
CA ALA A 591 8.18 -25.67 7.24
C ALA A 591 7.69 -25.49 8.68
N ASP A 592 8.61 -25.50 9.64
CA ASP A 592 8.41 -24.87 10.95
C ASP A 592 8.63 -23.36 10.77
N THR A 593 7.54 -22.64 10.80
CA THR A 593 7.55 -21.20 10.46
C THR A 593 8.27 -20.36 11.52
N ALA A 594 8.25 -20.79 12.78
CA ALA A 594 8.97 -20.12 13.88
C ALA A 594 10.48 -20.32 13.76
N GLU A 595 10.93 -21.55 13.48
CA GLU A 595 12.35 -21.89 13.33
C GLU A 595 12.95 -21.17 12.10
N VAL A 596 12.26 -21.18 10.96
CA VAL A 596 12.69 -20.49 9.74
C VAL A 596 12.89 -19.00 9.99
N PHE A 597 11.91 -18.35 10.67
CA PHE A 597 12.05 -16.94 11.00
C PHE A 597 13.23 -16.69 11.95
N ALA A 598 13.31 -17.43 13.05
CA ALA A 598 14.36 -17.23 14.07
C ALA A 598 15.77 -17.39 13.48
N LYS A 599 15.97 -18.40 12.63
CA LYS A 599 17.25 -18.64 11.95
C LYS A 599 17.61 -17.50 10.99
N ILE A 600 16.71 -17.14 10.08
CA ILE A 600 16.97 -16.09 9.08
C ILE A 600 17.20 -14.73 9.75
N HIS A 601 16.43 -14.41 10.78
CA HIS A 601 16.56 -13.19 11.56
C HIS A 601 17.95 -13.11 12.23
N GLN A 602 18.41 -14.20 12.85
CA GLN A 602 19.75 -14.28 13.43
C GLN A 602 20.86 -14.19 12.38
N ASP A 603 20.74 -14.91 11.27
CA ASP A 603 21.77 -14.99 10.24
C ASP A 603 21.98 -13.65 9.51
N ILE A 604 20.90 -12.94 9.24
CA ILE A 604 20.92 -11.68 8.46
C ILE A 604 21.13 -10.46 9.37
N LEU A 605 20.29 -10.29 10.39
CA LEU A 605 20.39 -9.14 11.30
C LEU A 605 21.46 -9.33 12.38
N GLY A 606 21.83 -10.58 12.71
CA GLY A 606 22.71 -10.91 13.82
C GLY A 606 22.13 -10.48 15.17
N VAL A 607 20.82 -10.49 15.29
CA VAL A 607 20.04 -10.24 16.48
C VAL A 607 19.10 -11.44 16.66
N PRO A 608 19.09 -12.10 17.84
CA PRO A 608 18.20 -13.24 18.04
C PRO A 608 16.73 -12.80 18.03
N ALA A 609 15.87 -13.61 17.44
CA ALA A 609 14.42 -13.48 17.64
C ALA A 609 14.08 -13.64 19.13
N THR A 610 13.01 -12.99 19.59
CA THR A 610 12.57 -13.10 20.98
C THR A 610 12.16 -14.55 21.29
N PRO A 611 12.77 -15.19 22.29
CA PRO A 611 12.48 -16.60 22.59
C PRO A 611 11.00 -16.85 22.86
N GLY A 612 10.49 -17.95 22.33
CA GLY A 612 9.10 -18.39 22.54
C GLY A 612 8.06 -17.63 21.70
N THR A 613 8.47 -16.72 20.82
CA THR A 613 7.57 -16.02 19.90
C THR A 613 7.52 -16.69 18.52
N ASN A 614 6.48 -16.40 17.75
CA ASN A 614 6.42 -16.69 16.32
C ASN A 614 5.87 -15.49 15.56
N MET A 615 6.75 -14.64 15.05
CA MET A 615 6.37 -13.45 14.31
C MET A 615 5.56 -13.77 13.06
N THR A 616 5.82 -14.91 12.40
CA THR A 616 5.12 -15.27 11.16
C THR A 616 3.62 -15.50 11.38
N ALA A 617 3.21 -15.93 12.57
CA ALA A 617 1.81 -16.09 12.96
C ALA A 617 1.02 -14.75 13.03
N SER A 618 1.73 -13.64 13.09
CA SER A 618 1.15 -12.29 13.06
C SER A 618 1.50 -11.48 11.80
N PHE A 619 2.12 -12.13 10.80
CA PHE A 619 2.54 -11.49 9.56
C PHE A 619 1.54 -11.76 8.44
N SER A 620 0.51 -10.93 8.34
CA SER A 620 -0.62 -11.07 7.41
C SER A 620 -0.22 -11.19 5.93
N HIS A 621 0.90 -10.59 5.51
CA HIS A 621 1.42 -10.72 4.14
C HIS A 621 1.65 -12.17 3.72
N LEU A 622 2.05 -13.06 4.65
CA LEU A 622 2.25 -14.48 4.37
C LEU A 622 0.94 -15.24 4.16
N ALA A 623 -0.16 -14.76 4.74
CA ALA A 623 -1.46 -15.43 4.66
C ALA A 623 -2.23 -15.09 3.39
N GLY A 624 -2.03 -13.90 2.80
CA GLY A 624 -2.77 -13.52 1.61
C GLY A 624 -2.26 -12.28 0.90
N GLY A 625 -2.17 -12.36 -0.41
CA GLY A 625 -1.86 -11.27 -1.32
C GLY A 625 -0.38 -11.05 -1.63
N TYR A 626 0.52 -11.30 -0.67
CA TYR A 626 1.97 -11.14 -0.82
C TYR A 626 2.76 -12.45 -0.60
N ASP A 627 2.09 -13.58 -0.55
CA ASP A 627 2.70 -14.90 -0.40
C ASP A 627 3.64 -15.21 -1.58
N GLY A 628 4.92 -15.41 -1.29
CA GLY A 628 6.00 -15.54 -2.29
C GLY A 628 6.37 -14.23 -2.99
N GLN A 629 5.83 -13.07 -2.55
CA GLN A 629 5.96 -11.79 -3.26
C GLN A 629 6.39 -10.63 -2.36
N TYR A 630 6.74 -10.85 -1.10
CA TYR A 630 7.13 -9.77 -0.18
C TYR A 630 8.38 -9.00 -0.63
N TYR A 631 9.27 -9.63 -1.40
CA TYR A 631 10.43 -8.96 -2.02
C TYR A 631 10.04 -7.75 -2.88
N SER A 632 8.79 -7.66 -3.33
CA SER A 632 8.27 -6.61 -4.21
C SER A 632 8.51 -5.20 -3.66
N TYR A 633 8.43 -5.00 -2.35
CA TYR A 633 8.72 -3.71 -1.72
C TYR A 633 10.15 -3.25 -1.95
N LEU A 634 11.12 -4.13 -1.73
CA LEU A 634 12.53 -3.82 -1.93
C LEU A 634 12.89 -3.70 -3.43
N TRP A 635 12.29 -4.57 -4.25
CA TRP A 635 12.44 -4.57 -5.70
C TRP A 635 11.92 -3.28 -6.32
N SER A 636 10.72 -2.86 -5.96
CA SER A 636 10.11 -1.62 -6.44
C SER A 636 10.86 -0.37 -5.95
N GLU A 637 11.35 -0.36 -4.70
CA GLU A 637 12.14 0.75 -4.16
C GLU A 637 13.44 0.98 -4.95
N VAL A 638 14.10 -0.09 -5.38
CA VAL A 638 15.30 -0.01 -6.22
C VAL A 638 14.99 0.69 -7.54
N PHE A 639 13.93 0.31 -8.23
CA PHE A 639 13.56 0.92 -9.51
C PHE A 639 13.01 2.33 -9.37
N SER A 640 12.26 2.60 -8.29
CA SER A 640 11.78 3.94 -7.99
C SER A 640 12.93 4.92 -7.77
N MET A 641 13.99 4.50 -7.06
CA MET A 641 15.21 5.29 -6.89
C MET A 641 15.94 5.52 -8.21
N ASP A 642 16.04 4.50 -9.07
CA ASP A 642 16.69 4.65 -10.38
C ASP A 642 15.93 5.65 -11.26
N ILE A 643 14.59 5.58 -11.29
CA ILE A 643 13.75 6.56 -11.99
C ILE A 643 14.02 7.97 -11.45
N PHE A 644 13.94 8.15 -10.14
CA PHE A 644 14.08 9.46 -9.52
C PHE A 644 15.46 10.08 -9.77
N PHE A 645 16.52 9.35 -9.48
CA PHE A 645 17.89 9.88 -9.58
C PHE A 645 18.38 10.04 -11.03
N SER A 646 18.04 9.11 -11.92
CA SER A 646 18.51 9.12 -13.31
C SER A 646 17.77 10.13 -14.18
N ARG A 647 16.52 10.45 -13.87
CA ARG A 647 15.68 11.32 -14.66
C ARG A 647 15.34 12.60 -13.90
N PHE A 648 14.55 12.55 -12.84
CA PHE A 648 14.06 13.73 -12.14
C PHE A 648 15.19 14.51 -11.45
N LYS A 649 16.05 13.84 -10.68
CA LYS A 649 17.15 14.53 -9.98
C LYS A 649 18.15 15.14 -10.94
N LYS A 650 18.44 14.46 -12.06
CA LYS A 650 19.41 14.87 -13.07
C LYS A 650 18.88 15.96 -14.00
N GLU A 651 17.61 15.85 -14.41
CA GLU A 651 16.99 16.74 -15.40
C GLU A 651 16.16 17.88 -14.76
N GLY A 652 16.05 17.87 -13.41
CA GLY A 652 15.28 18.83 -12.61
C GLY A 652 14.09 18.16 -11.92
N ILE A 653 14.06 18.22 -10.56
CA ILE A 653 13.03 17.55 -9.77
C ILE A 653 11.60 18.07 -10.03
N MET A 654 11.46 19.28 -10.52
CA MET A 654 10.20 19.91 -10.92
C MET A 654 10.08 20.08 -12.43
N ASN A 655 10.83 19.31 -13.22
CA ASN A 655 10.80 19.41 -14.68
C ASN A 655 9.51 18.81 -15.26
N PRO A 656 8.59 19.64 -15.78
CA PRO A 656 7.29 19.16 -16.28
C PRO A 656 7.41 18.32 -17.56
N LYS A 657 8.52 18.42 -18.30
CA LYS A 657 8.74 17.57 -19.49
C LYS A 657 8.98 16.12 -19.06
N VAL A 658 9.82 15.91 -18.05
CA VAL A 658 10.08 14.57 -17.48
C VAL A 658 8.82 14.02 -16.83
N GLY A 659 8.09 14.84 -16.07
CA GLY A 659 6.84 14.43 -15.42
C GLY A 659 5.74 14.03 -16.42
N LYS A 660 5.57 14.77 -17.52
CA LYS A 660 4.62 14.41 -18.60
C LYS A 660 5.06 13.15 -19.35
N GLU A 661 6.36 12.96 -19.59
CA GLU A 661 6.89 11.71 -20.16
C GLU A 661 6.61 10.54 -19.22
N TYR A 662 6.83 10.71 -17.90
CA TYR A 662 6.52 9.71 -16.89
C TYR A 662 5.03 9.35 -16.87
N ARG A 663 4.15 10.37 -16.85
CA ARG A 663 2.70 10.16 -16.94
C ARG A 663 2.35 9.33 -18.17
N LYS A 664 2.88 9.67 -19.34
CA LYS A 664 2.56 9.01 -20.62
C LYS A 664 3.08 7.58 -20.70
N VAL A 665 4.33 7.36 -20.30
CA VAL A 665 5.03 6.06 -20.49
C VAL A 665 4.68 5.08 -19.40
N VAL A 666 4.46 5.55 -18.15
CA VAL A 666 4.25 4.70 -16.98
C VAL A 666 2.80 4.72 -16.53
N LEU A 667 2.27 5.89 -16.13
CA LEU A 667 0.95 5.95 -15.49
C LEU A 667 -0.20 5.68 -16.46
N GLU A 668 -0.16 6.23 -17.67
CA GLU A 668 -1.22 6.03 -18.68
C GLU A 668 -1.23 4.59 -19.23
N ALA A 669 -0.10 3.92 -19.24
CA ALA A 669 0.02 2.56 -19.75
C ALA A 669 -0.63 1.51 -18.83
N GLY A 670 -0.63 1.72 -17.51
CA GLY A 670 -1.12 0.71 -16.57
C GLY A 670 -0.50 -0.66 -16.85
N GLY A 671 -1.28 -1.73 -16.77
CA GLY A 671 -0.85 -3.09 -17.07
C GLY A 671 -0.84 -3.48 -18.56
N SER A 672 -1.16 -2.54 -19.47
CA SER A 672 -1.20 -2.82 -20.92
C SER A 672 0.20 -3.08 -21.53
N VAL A 673 1.26 -2.68 -20.83
CA VAL A 673 2.66 -2.91 -21.16
C VAL A 673 3.33 -3.66 -20.00
N ASP A 674 4.34 -4.48 -20.27
CA ASP A 674 5.12 -5.16 -19.23
C ASP A 674 5.91 -4.12 -18.40
N GLY A 675 5.93 -4.28 -17.06
CA GLY A 675 6.57 -3.31 -16.17
C GLY A 675 8.06 -3.10 -16.46
N MET A 676 8.80 -4.13 -16.82
CA MET A 676 10.21 -4.01 -17.20
C MET A 676 10.39 -3.21 -18.50
N GLU A 677 9.50 -3.40 -19.46
CA GLU A 677 9.55 -2.64 -20.73
C GLU A 677 9.17 -1.17 -20.51
N MET A 678 8.24 -0.87 -19.62
CA MET A 678 7.96 0.51 -19.20
C MET A 678 9.18 1.18 -18.58
N LEU A 679 9.87 0.49 -17.65
CA LEU A 679 11.09 0.99 -17.02
C LEU A 679 12.19 1.27 -18.05
N LYS A 680 12.48 0.32 -18.95
CA LYS A 680 13.48 0.50 -20.03
C LYS A 680 13.13 1.68 -20.92
N SER A 681 11.87 1.80 -21.32
CA SER A 681 11.40 2.88 -22.17
C SER A 681 11.60 4.25 -21.52
N PHE A 682 11.19 4.39 -20.24
CA PHE A 682 11.32 5.65 -19.52
C PHE A 682 12.79 6.00 -19.19
N LEU A 683 13.56 5.01 -18.72
CA LEU A 683 14.99 5.19 -18.39
C LEU A 683 15.90 5.26 -19.63
N ARG A 684 15.43 4.78 -20.79
CA ARG A 684 16.17 4.68 -22.05
C ARG A 684 17.43 3.78 -21.93
N ARG A 685 17.39 2.84 -21.00
CA ARG A 685 18.42 1.83 -20.69
C ARG A 685 17.85 0.75 -19.79
N GLU A 686 18.62 -0.30 -19.54
CA GLU A 686 18.29 -1.26 -18.47
C GLU A 686 18.28 -0.57 -17.10
N PRO A 687 17.33 -0.90 -16.21
CA PRO A 687 17.30 -0.40 -14.84
C PRO A 687 18.55 -0.81 -14.04
N GLN A 688 18.99 0.04 -13.12
CA GLN A 688 20.20 -0.14 -12.32
C GLN A 688 19.91 0.01 -10.82
N GLN A 689 20.76 -0.61 -9.97
CA GLN A 689 20.60 -0.59 -8.51
C GLN A 689 21.43 0.50 -7.83
N GLU A 690 22.36 1.11 -8.53
CA GLU A 690 23.37 2.03 -7.99
C GLU A 690 22.71 3.23 -7.31
N ALA A 691 21.69 3.81 -7.90
CA ALA A 691 20.94 4.95 -7.35
C ALA A 691 20.37 4.67 -5.96
N PHE A 692 19.86 3.45 -5.73
CA PHE A 692 19.38 3.03 -4.42
C PHE A 692 20.52 3.05 -3.39
N PHE A 693 21.66 2.44 -3.70
CA PHE A 693 22.78 2.35 -2.78
C PHE A 693 23.42 3.70 -2.49
N GLU A 694 23.48 4.60 -3.48
CA GLU A 694 23.95 5.98 -3.30
C GLU A 694 23.02 6.78 -2.39
N CYS A 695 21.72 6.73 -2.66
CA CYS A 695 20.71 7.44 -1.85
C CYS A 695 20.71 6.98 -0.39
N LYS A 696 20.89 5.70 -0.15
CA LYS A 696 20.96 5.11 1.19
C LYS A 696 22.34 5.31 1.85
N GLY A 697 23.29 6.02 1.21
CA GLY A 697 24.63 6.28 1.74
C GLY A 697 25.53 5.03 1.85
N LEU A 698 25.23 4.01 1.04
CA LEU A 698 25.90 2.71 1.07
C LEU A 698 27.08 2.61 0.09
N ILE A 699 27.09 3.48 -0.93
CA ILE A 699 28.20 3.66 -1.87
C ILE A 699 28.54 5.16 -1.87
N ARG A 700 29.81 5.50 -1.96
CA ARG A 700 30.23 6.90 -2.23
C ARG A 700 30.23 7.11 -3.74
N SER A 701 29.55 8.12 -4.23
CA SER A 701 29.73 8.60 -5.59
C SER A 701 31.20 8.95 -5.83
N GLU A 702 31.81 8.37 -6.83
CA GLU A 702 33.14 8.78 -7.29
C GLU A 702 33.05 10.25 -7.75
N GLY A 703 33.28 11.19 -6.88
CA GLY A 703 33.23 12.63 -7.20
C GLY A 703 32.93 13.58 -6.04
N ALA A 704 32.48 13.11 -4.88
CA ALA A 704 32.34 13.95 -3.70
C ALA A 704 33.67 14.05 -2.97
N GLN A 705 34.54 14.92 -3.44
CA GLN A 705 35.65 15.43 -2.64
C GLN A 705 35.07 16.14 -1.42
N THR A 706 35.57 15.72 -0.29
CA THR A 706 35.38 16.34 1.03
C THR A 706 35.33 17.87 0.97
N MET A 707 34.19 18.46 1.29
CA MET A 707 34.12 19.78 1.92
C MET A 707 33.76 19.61 3.40
#